data_25fba4f912d90d6c0e525231ab86652a
#
_entry.id   25fba4f912d90d6c0e525231ab86652a
#
_cell.length_a   1.000
_cell.length_b   1.000
_cell.length_c   1.000
_cell.angle_alpha   90.00
_cell.angle_beta   90.00
_cell.angle_gamma   90.00
#
_symmetry.space_group_name_H-M   'P 1'
#
loop_
_entity.id
_entity.type
_entity.pdbx_description
1 polymer ?
#
loop_
_entity_poly.entity_id
_entity_poly.type
_entity_poly.pdbx_seq_one_letter_code
_entity_poly.pdbx_strand_id
1 'polypeptide(L)'
;MRTSGSRQWVSLAVVTTVYVLGGKLGLLFASVHASATAVWPPTGIALAALLLLGRRAWPTVAVGAFVVNVTTAGSVATSLGIALGNTLEALLGAWLVERWAGGQRAFDRPRDVFAFATAALPAAAVSASIGVGSLALAGYAPRGDVGAIWLTWALGDVAGALLVAPPILLWLGAEGEPADRGRVRLIELGALLLVVVALAAAIWGGLSPAPLRQYPLAFVAIPPLLWAAYRFGRREAASLLVVLAAIAVHGTLRGFGPFAPLPPRHALLVLQAFMATMALMTLIVATLAWSREREISLLQTIIDRIPVMITMYQPDTRVLRLNHEFERVTGWSAEEARRVDLMERCYPDPIYRARVRAYMDSLAEGWRDLVMTTRDGERVETSWSNVRLPDDTRVGIGLDARERKRVEAERERAHAQAEAASRAKDEFFAMLGHELRNPLGAITTALHVIDLCGPLDERSGEARAIIGRQVQHLVRLVDDLLDVTRLATGKISLTLRRIDLAAVARRAVAGAATAARGRTLTCRAAAPVWVDADETRMEQVLGNLLGNALKFTPADGRVTVVVEAQGPEAVLRVEDTGAGIPPDLLPRIFDLFVQGQTTLHRREAGLGIGLTLVRRLVDLHRGRIEAASAGPGRGSAFTVHLPAARPPVAPPGLPLEHPPATSRRRVLIIEDNDDARQMLRHLLDRAGHEVHEAAEGTDGLARALALAPDAVIVDIGLPGLDGYAIARRLREAGPPGVLLVAITGYGQDGDRRRSREAGFDVHLTKPIDPGVLDALLANAGA
;
A
#
# COMPACT_ATOMS: atom_id res chain seq x y z
N MET A 1 -29.81 -10.92 18.22
CA MET A 1 -29.48 -10.91 19.65
C MET A 1 -30.54 -11.57 20.61
N ARG A 2 -31.59 -12.23 20.15
CA ARG A 2 -32.65 -12.83 21.02
C ARG A 2 -32.64 -14.38 21.11
N THR A 3 -31.66 -15.07 20.51
CA THR A 3 -31.55 -16.54 20.53
C THR A 3 -30.53 -17.09 21.55
N SER A 4 -29.84 -16.24 22.32
CA SER A 4 -28.84 -16.69 23.30
C SER A 4 -29.39 -17.13 24.62
N GLY A 5 -30.54 -16.59 25.04
CA GLY A 5 -31.12 -16.88 26.36
C GLY A 5 -31.63 -18.33 26.53
N SER A 6 -32.34 -18.85 25.54
CA SER A 6 -32.91 -20.22 25.60
C SER A 6 -31.80 -21.29 25.59
N ARG A 7 -30.77 -21.12 24.83
CA ARG A 7 -29.60 -22.05 24.82
C ARG A 7 -28.86 -22.05 26.12
N GLN A 8 -28.76 -20.91 26.78
CA GLN A 8 -28.08 -20.80 28.09
C GLN A 8 -28.86 -21.55 29.20
N TRP A 9 -30.18 -21.41 29.24
CA TRP A 9 -31.02 -22.14 30.20
C TRP A 9 -30.98 -23.64 29.97
N VAL A 10 -30.98 -24.10 28.76
CA VAL A 10 -30.84 -25.52 28.38
C VAL A 10 -29.49 -26.07 28.90
N SER A 11 -28.38 -25.34 28.64
CA SER A 11 -27.05 -25.77 29.12
C SER A 11 -27.00 -25.85 30.66
N LEU A 12 -27.59 -24.90 31.38
CA LEU A 12 -27.64 -24.92 32.81
C LEU A 12 -28.47 -26.10 33.35
N ALA A 13 -29.61 -26.40 32.72
CA ALA A 13 -30.46 -27.56 33.08
C ALA A 13 -29.71 -28.87 32.84
N VAL A 14 -29.00 -29.00 31.72
CA VAL A 14 -28.18 -30.19 31.42
C VAL A 14 -27.09 -30.38 32.44
N VAL A 15 -26.35 -29.33 32.81
CA VAL A 15 -25.30 -29.41 33.85
C VAL A 15 -25.88 -29.84 35.20
N THR A 16 -27.00 -29.26 35.63
CA THR A 16 -27.65 -29.66 36.87
C THR A 16 -28.06 -31.14 36.85
N THR A 17 -28.64 -31.62 35.76
CA THR A 17 -29.01 -33.02 35.57
C THR A 17 -27.81 -33.95 35.65
N VAL A 18 -26.73 -33.61 34.91
CA VAL A 18 -25.47 -34.41 34.87
C VAL A 18 -24.82 -34.41 36.27
N TYR A 19 -24.85 -33.28 36.99
CA TYR A 19 -24.36 -33.17 38.36
C TYR A 19 -25.15 -34.10 39.30
N VAL A 20 -26.49 -34.09 39.24
CA VAL A 20 -27.36 -34.95 40.07
C VAL A 20 -27.13 -36.43 39.75
N LEU A 21 -27.08 -36.79 38.47
CA LEU A 21 -26.81 -38.18 38.06
C LEU A 21 -25.43 -38.64 38.52
N GLY A 22 -24.39 -37.80 38.34
CA GLY A 22 -23.03 -38.06 38.81
C GLY A 22 -22.95 -38.20 40.34
N GLY A 23 -23.71 -37.36 41.09
CA GLY A 23 -23.82 -37.46 42.52
C GLY A 23 -24.51 -38.75 42.98
N LYS A 24 -25.63 -39.11 42.37
CA LYS A 24 -26.30 -40.38 42.69
C LYS A 24 -25.43 -41.59 42.35
N LEU A 25 -24.74 -41.55 41.20
CA LEU A 25 -23.78 -42.62 40.86
C LEU A 25 -22.63 -42.70 41.88
N GLY A 26 -22.05 -41.56 42.30
CA GLY A 26 -21.03 -41.52 43.33
C GLY A 26 -21.49 -42.12 44.64
N LEU A 27 -22.73 -41.80 45.13
CA LEU A 27 -23.29 -42.30 46.37
C LEU A 27 -23.59 -43.81 46.35
N LEU A 28 -23.76 -44.47 45.22
CA LEU A 28 -23.81 -45.94 45.13
C LEU A 28 -22.51 -46.59 45.61
N PHE A 29 -21.43 -45.85 45.66
CA PHE A 29 -20.12 -46.27 46.14
C PHE A 29 -19.74 -45.69 47.51
N ALA A 30 -20.67 -45.15 48.24
CA ALA A 30 -20.46 -44.66 49.62
C ALA A 30 -20.21 -45.85 50.55
N SER A 31 -19.15 -45.78 51.39
CA SER A 31 -18.74 -46.93 52.25
C SER A 31 -18.36 -46.57 53.68
N VAL A 32 -17.84 -45.38 53.96
CA VAL A 32 -17.41 -44.91 55.26
C VAL A 32 -18.54 -44.11 55.97
N HIS A 33 -19.27 -43.36 55.22
CA HIS A 33 -20.42 -42.56 55.58
C HIS A 33 -21.36 -42.44 54.41
N ALA A 34 -22.65 -42.33 54.58
CA ALA A 34 -23.65 -42.25 53.52
C ALA A 34 -23.39 -41.06 52.52
N SER A 35 -22.57 -40.08 52.92
CA SER A 35 -22.22 -38.91 52.16
C SER A 35 -20.73 -38.83 51.78
N ALA A 36 -19.87 -39.83 52.02
CA ALA A 36 -18.46 -39.88 51.78
C ALA A 36 -18.09 -41.02 50.82
N THR A 37 -17.54 -40.73 49.65
CA THR A 37 -17.28 -41.68 48.56
C THR A 37 -15.82 -41.69 48.15
N ALA A 38 -15.37 -42.81 47.49
CA ALA A 38 -14.02 -42.94 46.96
C ALA A 38 -13.67 -41.90 45.92
N VAL A 39 -14.61 -41.53 45.07
CA VAL A 39 -14.53 -40.50 44.06
C VAL A 39 -15.84 -39.75 44.06
N TRP A 40 -15.77 -38.44 44.06
CA TRP A 40 -16.97 -37.60 44.00
C TRP A 40 -17.08 -36.93 42.62
N PRO A 41 -17.75 -37.58 41.65
CA PRO A 41 -17.83 -37.09 40.27
C PRO A 41 -18.38 -35.67 40.15
N PRO A 42 -19.34 -35.22 40.99
CA PRO A 42 -19.88 -33.88 40.91
C PRO A 42 -18.84 -32.76 41.05
N THR A 43 -17.77 -32.93 41.84
CA THR A 43 -16.69 -31.94 41.93
C THR A 43 -16.04 -31.72 40.58
N GLY A 44 -15.69 -32.77 39.83
CA GLY A 44 -15.12 -32.67 38.48
C GLY A 44 -16.10 -32.07 37.48
N ILE A 45 -17.38 -32.45 37.54
CA ILE A 45 -18.46 -31.92 36.69
C ILE A 45 -18.64 -30.41 36.94
N ALA A 46 -18.71 -30.01 38.22
CA ALA A 46 -18.88 -28.61 38.61
C ALA A 46 -17.70 -27.74 38.18
N LEU A 47 -16.49 -28.22 38.47
CA LEU A 47 -15.26 -27.53 38.07
C LEU A 47 -15.18 -27.33 36.56
N ALA A 48 -15.44 -28.39 35.79
CA ALA A 48 -15.44 -28.30 34.33
C ALA A 48 -16.55 -27.37 33.79
N ALA A 49 -17.76 -27.44 34.39
CA ALA A 49 -18.87 -26.58 34.01
C ALA A 49 -18.57 -25.09 34.27
N LEU A 50 -17.99 -24.75 35.43
CA LEU A 50 -17.63 -23.37 35.75
C LEU A 50 -16.48 -22.83 34.85
N LEU A 51 -15.55 -23.69 34.49
CA LEU A 51 -14.46 -23.32 33.53
C LEU A 51 -14.97 -23.14 32.10
N LEU A 52 -15.93 -23.98 31.65
CA LEU A 52 -16.46 -23.93 30.28
C LEU A 52 -17.53 -22.85 30.09
N LEU A 53 -18.47 -22.72 31.06
CA LEU A 53 -19.63 -21.84 30.95
C LEU A 53 -19.44 -20.51 31.70
N GLY A 54 -18.33 -20.40 32.44
CA GLY A 54 -18.02 -19.27 33.33
C GLY A 54 -18.65 -19.38 34.72
N ARG A 55 -18.13 -18.62 35.68
CA ARG A 55 -18.53 -18.67 37.10
C ARG A 55 -20.00 -18.37 37.33
N ARG A 56 -20.71 -17.73 36.38
CA ARG A 56 -22.15 -17.47 36.46
C ARG A 56 -23.01 -18.75 36.51
N ALA A 57 -22.43 -19.91 36.13
CA ALA A 57 -23.10 -21.20 36.17
C ALA A 57 -23.18 -21.81 37.60
N TRP A 58 -22.64 -21.15 38.66
CA TRP A 58 -22.66 -21.62 40.05
C TRP A 58 -24.05 -22.09 40.59
N PRO A 59 -25.21 -21.49 40.15
CA PRO A 59 -26.50 -21.94 40.66
C PRO A 59 -26.82 -23.40 40.31
N THR A 60 -26.26 -23.91 39.18
CA THR A 60 -26.44 -25.32 38.76
C THR A 60 -25.79 -26.28 39.76
N VAL A 61 -24.64 -25.88 40.32
CA VAL A 61 -23.92 -26.64 41.35
C VAL A 61 -24.70 -26.62 42.65
N ALA A 62 -25.17 -25.44 43.07
CA ALA A 62 -25.92 -25.29 44.33
C ALA A 62 -27.22 -26.11 44.30
N VAL A 63 -28.01 -25.99 43.21
CA VAL A 63 -29.25 -26.75 43.06
C VAL A 63 -28.96 -28.26 42.95
N GLY A 64 -27.98 -28.64 42.13
CA GLY A 64 -27.60 -30.04 41.96
C GLY A 64 -27.14 -30.69 43.27
N ALA A 65 -26.25 -30.01 44.01
CA ALA A 65 -25.77 -30.50 45.31
C ALA A 65 -26.89 -30.61 46.34
N PHE A 66 -27.78 -29.62 46.41
CA PHE A 66 -28.95 -29.68 47.30
C PHE A 66 -29.86 -30.87 46.97
N VAL A 67 -30.23 -31.05 45.69
CA VAL A 67 -31.10 -32.16 45.23
C VAL A 67 -30.46 -33.52 45.55
N VAL A 68 -29.16 -33.71 45.29
CA VAL A 68 -28.47 -34.97 45.59
C VAL A 68 -28.59 -35.29 47.08
N ASN A 69 -28.29 -34.33 47.94
CA ASN A 69 -28.21 -34.56 49.40
C ASN A 69 -29.59 -34.68 50.06
N VAL A 70 -30.56 -33.83 49.73
CA VAL A 70 -31.92 -33.89 50.30
C VAL A 70 -32.68 -35.17 49.96
N THR A 71 -32.32 -35.79 48.80
CA THR A 71 -32.92 -37.05 48.33
C THR A 71 -32.14 -38.30 48.73
N THR A 72 -31.09 -38.18 49.53
CA THR A 72 -30.26 -39.33 49.99
C THR A 72 -30.40 -39.61 51.44
N ALA A 73 -29.84 -38.82 52.32
CA ALA A 73 -29.92 -38.97 53.77
C ALA A 73 -29.51 -37.62 54.40
N GLY A 74 -30.26 -37.21 55.43
CA GLY A 74 -30.00 -35.98 56.18
C GLY A 74 -31.18 -35.03 56.22
N SER A 75 -31.02 -33.94 56.97
CA SER A 75 -32.02 -32.88 57.04
C SER A 75 -31.90 -31.87 55.93
N VAL A 76 -32.93 -31.06 55.72
CA VAL A 76 -32.88 -29.93 54.82
C VAL A 76 -31.70 -28.99 55.15
N ALA A 77 -31.44 -28.77 56.43
CA ALA A 77 -30.38 -27.93 56.95
C ALA A 77 -28.98 -28.47 56.56
N THR A 78 -28.75 -29.80 56.80
CA THR A 78 -27.47 -30.42 56.41
C THR A 78 -27.28 -30.41 54.88
N SER A 79 -28.35 -30.63 54.12
CA SER A 79 -28.32 -30.57 52.63
C SER A 79 -27.99 -29.18 52.13
N LEU A 80 -28.48 -28.12 52.75
CA LEU A 80 -28.11 -26.73 52.42
C LEU A 80 -26.64 -26.45 52.78
N GLY A 81 -26.15 -26.92 53.93
CA GLY A 81 -24.75 -26.76 54.32
C GLY A 81 -23.81 -27.47 53.36
N ILE A 82 -24.10 -28.71 52.94
CA ILE A 82 -23.33 -29.45 51.96
C ILE A 82 -23.38 -28.77 50.59
N ALA A 83 -24.56 -28.29 50.17
CA ALA A 83 -24.69 -27.57 48.88
C ALA A 83 -23.87 -26.26 48.85
N LEU A 84 -23.83 -25.55 50.00
CA LEU A 84 -22.97 -24.38 50.16
C LEU A 84 -21.49 -24.77 50.05
N GLY A 85 -21.05 -25.83 50.74
CA GLY A 85 -19.67 -26.32 50.66
C GLY A 85 -19.22 -26.65 49.24
N ASN A 86 -20.02 -27.48 48.54
CA ASN A 86 -19.72 -27.90 47.17
C ASN A 86 -19.75 -26.72 46.20
N THR A 87 -20.61 -25.74 46.40
CA THR A 87 -20.66 -24.54 45.57
C THR A 87 -19.41 -23.67 45.76
N LEU A 88 -18.99 -23.45 47.00
CA LEU A 88 -17.80 -22.69 47.34
C LEU A 88 -16.52 -23.40 46.81
N GLU A 89 -16.48 -24.74 46.98
CA GLU A 89 -15.42 -25.56 46.37
C GLU A 89 -15.30 -25.32 44.89
N ALA A 90 -16.40 -25.47 44.14
CA ALA A 90 -16.39 -25.30 42.67
C ALA A 90 -15.97 -23.88 42.25
N LEU A 91 -16.46 -22.86 42.96
CA LEU A 91 -16.09 -21.45 42.70
C LEU A 91 -14.61 -21.18 43.00
N LEU A 92 -14.12 -21.64 44.16
CA LEU A 92 -12.73 -21.51 44.59
C LEU A 92 -11.82 -22.31 43.66
N GLY A 93 -12.17 -23.54 43.33
CA GLY A 93 -11.43 -24.40 42.41
C GLY A 93 -11.32 -23.76 41.01
N ALA A 94 -12.44 -23.29 40.48
CA ALA A 94 -12.41 -22.61 39.17
C ALA A 94 -11.54 -21.32 39.19
N TRP A 95 -11.63 -20.54 40.30
CA TRP A 95 -10.80 -19.34 40.43
C TRP A 95 -9.31 -19.67 40.52
N LEU A 96 -8.95 -20.71 41.33
CA LEU A 96 -7.55 -21.13 41.46
C LEU A 96 -7.01 -21.71 40.13
N VAL A 97 -7.79 -22.53 39.43
CA VAL A 97 -7.42 -23.12 38.15
C VAL A 97 -7.25 -22.03 37.08
N GLU A 98 -8.13 -21.03 37.01
CA GLU A 98 -7.97 -19.89 36.14
C GLU A 98 -6.69 -19.11 36.44
N ARG A 99 -6.38 -18.92 37.73
CA ARG A 99 -5.25 -18.09 38.18
C ARG A 99 -3.89 -18.81 38.07
N TRP A 100 -3.84 -20.13 38.31
CA TRP A 100 -2.59 -20.89 38.42
C TRP A 100 -2.34 -21.82 37.26
N ALA A 101 -3.40 -22.35 36.63
CA ALA A 101 -3.31 -23.37 35.61
C ALA A 101 -3.84 -22.94 34.22
N GLY A 102 -4.20 -21.67 34.02
CA GLY A 102 -4.66 -21.17 32.73
C GLY A 102 -6.13 -21.54 32.38
N GLY A 103 -6.96 -21.96 33.36
CA GLY A 103 -8.38 -22.20 33.15
C GLY A 103 -8.66 -23.41 32.26
N GLN A 104 -9.34 -23.20 31.12
CA GLN A 104 -9.63 -24.26 30.13
C GLN A 104 -8.37 -24.90 29.52
N ARG A 105 -7.23 -24.20 29.58
CA ARG A 105 -5.93 -24.65 29.07
C ARG A 105 -5.06 -25.36 30.09
N ALA A 106 -5.64 -25.79 31.20
CA ALA A 106 -4.91 -26.41 32.31
C ALA A 106 -4.15 -27.70 31.93
N PHE A 107 -4.45 -28.27 30.77
CA PHE A 107 -3.80 -29.48 30.26
C PHE A 107 -2.91 -29.23 29.01
N ASP A 108 -2.56 -28.00 28.72
CA ASP A 108 -1.69 -27.67 27.59
C ASP A 108 -0.19 -27.75 27.93
N ARG A 109 0.16 -27.58 29.20
CA ARG A 109 1.54 -27.66 29.71
C ARG A 109 1.66 -28.54 30.91
N PRO A 110 2.69 -29.35 31.10
CA PRO A 110 2.85 -30.21 32.26
C PRO A 110 2.80 -29.45 33.58
N ARG A 111 3.38 -28.26 33.67
CA ARG A 111 3.32 -27.40 34.89
C ARG A 111 1.90 -27.02 35.26
N ASP A 112 1.02 -26.81 34.29
CA ASP A 112 -0.34 -26.38 34.48
C ASP A 112 -1.20 -27.54 35.03
N VAL A 113 -0.85 -28.80 34.67
CA VAL A 113 -1.44 -30.01 35.27
C VAL A 113 -1.13 -30.11 36.78
N PHE A 114 0.12 -29.84 37.16
CA PHE A 114 0.49 -29.76 38.59
C PHE A 114 -0.26 -28.63 39.30
N ALA A 115 -0.35 -27.47 38.68
CA ALA A 115 -1.09 -26.33 39.23
C ALA A 115 -2.58 -26.63 39.39
N PHE A 116 -3.18 -27.36 38.43
CA PHE A 116 -4.55 -27.86 38.51
C PHE A 116 -4.75 -28.81 39.71
N ALA A 117 -3.87 -29.78 39.86
CA ALA A 117 -3.92 -30.72 40.98
C ALA A 117 -3.75 -30.00 42.34
N THR A 118 -2.83 -29.04 42.40
CA THR A 118 -2.60 -28.23 43.60
C THR A 118 -3.80 -27.34 43.93
N ALA A 119 -4.49 -26.79 42.90
CA ALA A 119 -5.69 -25.97 43.10
C ALA A 119 -6.89 -26.78 43.65
N ALA A 120 -6.96 -28.07 43.30
CA ALA A 120 -8.01 -28.94 43.81
C ALA A 120 -7.94 -29.16 45.34
N LEU A 121 -6.75 -29.13 45.94
CA LEU A 121 -6.54 -29.40 47.36
C LEU A 121 -7.26 -28.38 48.31
N PRO A 122 -7.02 -27.09 48.24
CA PRO A 122 -7.69 -26.11 49.08
C PRO A 122 -9.18 -26.01 48.74
N ALA A 123 -9.59 -26.25 47.50
CA ALA A 123 -11.00 -26.25 47.13
C ALA A 123 -11.75 -27.41 47.81
N ALA A 124 -11.23 -28.63 47.75
CA ALA A 124 -11.77 -29.80 48.40
C ALA A 124 -11.78 -29.67 49.93
N ALA A 125 -10.77 -29.04 50.55
CA ALA A 125 -10.73 -28.76 51.97
C ALA A 125 -11.89 -27.86 52.42
N VAL A 126 -12.30 -26.87 51.63
CA VAL A 126 -13.45 -26.00 51.91
C VAL A 126 -14.74 -26.81 51.89
N SER A 127 -14.98 -27.65 50.88
CA SER A 127 -16.16 -28.52 50.79
C SER A 127 -16.22 -29.47 51.97
N ALA A 128 -15.13 -30.19 52.25
CA ALA A 128 -15.07 -31.16 53.37
C ALA A 128 -15.29 -30.48 54.71
N SER A 129 -14.74 -29.28 54.97
CA SER A 129 -14.89 -28.55 56.21
C SER A 129 -16.33 -28.11 56.45
N ILE A 130 -17.00 -27.56 55.46
CA ILE A 130 -18.38 -27.11 55.55
C ILE A 130 -19.34 -28.30 55.58
N GLY A 131 -19.14 -29.30 54.73
CA GLY A 131 -19.98 -30.47 54.61
C GLY A 131 -19.95 -31.31 55.90
N VAL A 132 -18.74 -31.71 56.31
CA VAL A 132 -18.59 -32.54 57.58
C VAL A 132 -18.94 -31.73 58.80
N GLY A 133 -18.62 -30.42 58.84
CA GLY A 133 -19.07 -29.52 59.92
C GLY A 133 -20.59 -29.46 60.05
N SER A 134 -21.32 -29.38 58.94
CA SER A 134 -22.77 -29.38 58.87
C SER A 134 -23.37 -30.72 59.42
N LEU A 135 -22.75 -31.85 59.05
CA LEU A 135 -23.16 -33.19 59.60
C LEU A 135 -22.85 -33.34 61.05
N ALA A 136 -21.70 -32.89 61.56
CA ALA A 136 -21.31 -32.95 62.95
C ALA A 136 -22.21 -32.09 63.84
N LEU A 137 -22.53 -30.88 63.39
CA LEU A 137 -23.47 -29.99 64.14
C LEU A 137 -24.88 -30.54 64.19
N ALA A 138 -25.35 -31.27 63.24
CA ALA A 138 -26.66 -31.94 63.22
C ALA A 138 -26.65 -33.31 63.85
N GLY A 139 -25.51 -33.78 64.35
CA GLY A 139 -25.43 -35.08 65.03
C GLY A 139 -25.34 -36.31 64.14
N TYR A 140 -25.17 -36.12 62.87
CA TYR A 140 -25.05 -37.20 61.89
C TYR A 140 -23.61 -37.74 61.73
N ALA A 141 -22.56 -37.03 62.20
CA ALA A 141 -21.19 -37.49 62.24
C ALA A 141 -20.72 -37.69 63.69
N PRO A 142 -20.38 -38.94 64.13
CA PRO A 142 -19.81 -39.21 65.45
C PRO A 142 -18.50 -38.43 65.63
N ARG A 143 -18.32 -37.84 66.86
CA ARG A 143 -17.14 -37.00 67.15
C ARG A 143 -15.80 -37.72 66.89
N GLY A 144 -15.73 -39.03 67.15
CA GLY A 144 -14.52 -39.83 66.88
C GLY A 144 -14.20 -40.07 65.41
N ASP A 145 -15.17 -39.92 64.52
CA ASP A 145 -15.03 -40.20 63.09
C ASP A 145 -14.92 -38.94 62.20
N VAL A 146 -15.11 -37.75 62.77
CA VAL A 146 -15.12 -36.47 62.04
C VAL A 146 -13.87 -36.31 61.18
N GLY A 147 -12.68 -36.58 61.69
CA GLY A 147 -11.43 -36.47 60.95
C GLY A 147 -11.31 -37.47 59.78
N ALA A 148 -11.78 -38.69 60.00
CA ALA A 148 -11.77 -39.75 58.99
C ALA A 148 -12.77 -39.45 57.86
N ILE A 149 -13.95 -38.95 58.18
CA ILE A 149 -15.00 -38.54 57.28
C ILE A 149 -14.46 -37.34 56.46
N TRP A 150 -13.83 -36.35 57.14
CA TRP A 150 -13.25 -35.16 56.47
C TRP A 150 -12.17 -35.55 55.45
N LEU A 151 -11.22 -36.40 55.83
CA LEU A 151 -10.13 -36.81 54.95
C LEU A 151 -10.66 -37.62 53.73
N THR A 152 -11.59 -38.55 53.96
CA THR A 152 -12.21 -39.34 52.89
C THR A 152 -13.00 -38.45 51.92
N TRP A 153 -13.71 -37.47 52.47
CA TRP A 153 -14.46 -36.49 51.68
C TRP A 153 -13.51 -35.64 50.79
N ALA A 154 -12.51 -34.97 51.42
CA ALA A 154 -11.56 -34.14 50.72
C ALA A 154 -10.80 -34.88 49.63
N LEU A 155 -10.32 -36.10 49.90
CA LEU A 155 -9.65 -36.93 48.89
C LEU A 155 -10.59 -37.42 47.79
N GLY A 156 -11.89 -37.65 48.13
CA GLY A 156 -12.92 -37.99 47.15
C GLY A 156 -13.21 -36.86 46.16
N ASP A 157 -13.23 -35.62 46.66
CA ASP A 157 -13.40 -34.40 45.86
C ASP A 157 -12.16 -34.18 44.97
N VAL A 158 -10.94 -34.29 45.51
CA VAL A 158 -9.68 -34.21 44.69
C VAL A 158 -9.65 -35.29 43.62
N ALA A 159 -10.01 -36.55 43.97
CA ALA A 159 -10.07 -37.62 42.95
C ALA A 159 -11.14 -37.34 41.90
N GLY A 160 -12.30 -36.79 42.28
CA GLY A 160 -13.34 -36.35 41.36
C GLY A 160 -12.87 -35.24 40.41
N ALA A 161 -12.16 -34.26 40.94
CA ALA A 161 -11.57 -33.19 40.15
C ALA A 161 -10.53 -33.73 39.16
N LEU A 162 -9.61 -34.61 39.59
CA LEU A 162 -8.52 -35.14 38.73
C LEU A 162 -8.96 -36.20 37.73
N LEU A 163 -10.03 -36.94 38.00
CA LEU A 163 -10.50 -37.99 37.10
C LEU A 163 -11.60 -37.51 36.14
N VAL A 164 -12.50 -36.65 36.61
CA VAL A 164 -13.73 -36.31 35.86
C VAL A 164 -13.61 -34.98 35.12
N ALA A 165 -12.97 -33.97 35.71
CA ALA A 165 -12.84 -32.70 35.03
C ALA A 165 -11.96 -32.73 33.76
N PRO A 166 -10.80 -33.43 33.72
CA PRO A 166 -9.94 -33.46 32.54
C PRO A 166 -10.61 -33.96 31.26
N PRO A 167 -11.29 -35.15 31.27
CA PRO A 167 -11.95 -35.60 30.04
C PRO A 167 -13.04 -34.62 29.57
N ILE A 168 -13.82 -34.04 30.52
CA ILE A 168 -14.85 -33.06 30.15
C ILE A 168 -14.22 -31.83 29.48
N LEU A 169 -13.17 -31.28 30.09
CA LEU A 169 -12.48 -30.11 29.56
C LEU A 169 -11.79 -30.37 28.21
N LEU A 170 -11.17 -31.56 28.09
CA LEU A 170 -10.46 -31.93 26.86
C LEU A 170 -11.42 -32.24 25.69
N TRP A 171 -12.60 -32.83 25.94
CA TRP A 171 -13.58 -33.13 24.88
C TRP A 171 -14.46 -31.95 24.51
N LEU A 172 -14.80 -31.06 25.45
CA LEU A 172 -15.73 -29.94 25.26
C LEU A 172 -15.04 -28.58 25.14
N GLY A 173 -13.72 -28.48 25.39
CA GLY A 173 -12.96 -27.23 25.27
C GLY A 173 -12.80 -26.79 23.83
N ALA A 174 -12.56 -25.46 23.63
CA ALA A 174 -12.58 -24.80 22.33
C ALA A 174 -11.44 -25.18 21.36
N GLU A 175 -10.33 -25.72 21.85
CA GLU A 175 -9.20 -26.16 21.00
C GLU A 175 -9.33 -27.64 20.67
N GLY A 176 -10.05 -27.93 19.58
CA GLY A 176 -10.16 -29.30 19.05
C GLY A 176 -8.79 -29.80 18.56
N GLU A 177 -8.27 -30.86 19.17
CA GLU A 177 -7.22 -31.67 18.53
C GLU A 177 -7.74 -32.13 17.16
N PRO A 178 -6.96 -31.99 16.06
CA PRO A 178 -7.36 -32.53 14.78
C PRO A 178 -7.54 -34.03 14.95
N ALA A 179 -8.76 -34.50 14.78
CA ALA A 179 -9.07 -35.91 14.86
C ALA A 179 -8.58 -36.60 13.58
N ASP A 180 -7.30 -36.92 13.51
CA ASP A 180 -6.84 -37.93 12.56
C ASP A 180 -7.33 -39.31 13.04
N ARG A 181 -8.56 -39.64 12.66
CA ARG A 181 -9.27 -40.86 13.01
C ARG A 181 -9.06 -41.91 11.90
N GLY A 182 -7.81 -42.18 11.54
CA GLY A 182 -7.53 -43.32 10.67
C GLY A 182 -8.14 -44.59 11.28
N ARG A 183 -8.75 -45.46 10.44
CA ARG A 183 -9.39 -46.73 10.90
C ARG A 183 -8.46 -47.57 11.76
N VAL A 184 -7.18 -47.58 11.45
CA VAL A 184 -6.14 -48.31 12.20
C VAL A 184 -6.03 -47.78 13.64
N ARG A 185 -6.01 -46.45 13.84
CA ARG A 185 -5.91 -45.83 15.16
C ARG A 185 -7.14 -46.13 16.05
N LEU A 186 -8.33 -46.18 15.45
CA LEU A 186 -9.54 -46.57 16.17
C LEU A 186 -9.53 -48.03 16.60
N ILE A 187 -9.00 -48.92 15.77
CA ILE A 187 -8.84 -50.34 16.11
C ILE A 187 -7.82 -50.52 17.25
N GLU A 188 -6.66 -49.83 17.16
CA GLU A 188 -5.63 -49.82 18.20
C GLU A 188 -6.21 -49.32 19.56
N LEU A 189 -6.98 -48.22 19.53
CA LEU A 189 -7.63 -47.68 20.76
C LEU A 189 -8.65 -48.65 21.33
N GLY A 190 -9.45 -49.29 20.48
CA GLY A 190 -10.41 -50.32 20.92
C GLY A 190 -9.70 -51.52 21.51
N ALA A 191 -8.61 -51.97 20.93
CA ALA A 191 -7.79 -53.07 21.50
C ALA A 191 -7.17 -52.67 22.84
N LEU A 192 -6.65 -51.43 22.96
CA LEU A 192 -6.11 -50.91 24.23
C LEU A 192 -7.19 -50.78 25.32
N LEU A 193 -8.38 -50.33 24.95
CA LEU A 193 -9.51 -50.30 25.89
C LEU A 193 -9.85 -51.69 26.42
N LEU A 194 -9.90 -52.69 25.54
CA LEU A 194 -10.11 -54.10 25.93
C LEU A 194 -9.00 -54.57 26.88
N VAL A 195 -7.73 -54.27 26.59
CA VAL A 195 -6.61 -54.60 27.48
C VAL A 195 -6.75 -53.93 28.84
N VAL A 196 -7.08 -52.63 28.90
CA VAL A 196 -7.29 -51.90 30.19
C VAL A 196 -8.44 -52.52 30.95
N VAL A 197 -9.57 -52.76 30.30
CA VAL A 197 -10.73 -53.43 30.95
C VAL A 197 -10.41 -54.82 31.44
N ALA A 198 -9.75 -55.64 30.61
CA ALA A 198 -9.37 -57.00 31.01
C ALA A 198 -8.39 -57.03 32.18
N LEU A 199 -7.35 -56.17 32.14
CA LEU A 199 -6.42 -56.01 33.28
C LEU A 199 -7.13 -55.52 34.55
N ALA A 200 -7.96 -54.50 34.43
CA ALA A 200 -8.72 -53.96 35.56
C ALA A 200 -9.66 -55.02 36.12
N ALA A 201 -10.38 -55.78 35.31
CA ALA A 201 -11.24 -56.88 35.72
C ALA A 201 -10.42 -58.05 36.35
N ALA A 202 -9.25 -58.36 35.83
CA ALA A 202 -8.35 -59.35 36.43
C ALA A 202 -7.87 -58.90 37.83
N ILE A 203 -7.49 -57.63 37.98
CA ILE A 203 -6.92 -57.07 39.24
C ILE A 203 -8.02 -56.85 40.27
N TRP A 204 -9.12 -56.18 39.88
CA TRP A 204 -10.21 -55.78 40.80
C TRP A 204 -11.53 -56.54 40.66
N GLY A 205 -11.64 -57.43 39.64
CA GLY A 205 -12.85 -58.23 39.42
C GLY A 205 -12.89 -59.58 40.14
N GLY A 206 -11.91 -59.88 40.99
CA GLY A 206 -11.85 -61.16 41.70
C GLY A 206 -11.34 -62.34 40.92
N LEU A 207 -10.91 -62.17 39.67
CA LEU A 207 -10.38 -63.20 38.76
C LEU A 207 -8.92 -63.58 39.06
N SER A 208 -8.21 -62.83 39.91
CA SER A 208 -6.83 -63.12 40.29
C SER A 208 -6.73 -64.37 41.13
N PRO A 209 -5.81 -65.33 40.77
CA PRO A 209 -5.53 -66.49 41.62
C PRO A 209 -5.13 -66.09 43.04
N ALA A 210 -5.50 -66.91 44.04
CA ALA A 210 -5.27 -66.62 45.46
C ALA A 210 -3.81 -66.23 45.80
N PRO A 211 -2.76 -66.85 45.24
CA PRO A 211 -1.37 -66.50 45.54
C PRO A 211 -0.99 -65.10 45.00
N LEU A 212 -1.64 -64.58 43.94
CA LEU A 212 -1.32 -63.31 43.33
C LEU A 212 -2.02 -62.13 44.04
N ARG A 213 -3.02 -62.34 44.84
CA ARG A 213 -3.76 -61.32 45.60
C ARG A 213 -2.92 -60.58 46.64
N GLN A 214 -1.78 -61.15 47.04
CA GLN A 214 -0.85 -60.60 48.02
C GLN A 214 0.11 -59.56 47.41
N TYR A 215 0.22 -59.48 46.05
CA TYR A 215 1.13 -58.61 45.39
C TYR A 215 0.46 -57.30 44.97
N PRO A 216 1.20 -56.16 44.90
CA PRO A 216 0.66 -54.87 44.50
C PRO A 216 0.40 -54.79 42.99
N LEU A 217 -0.47 -55.67 42.46
CA LEU A 217 -0.76 -55.79 41.02
C LEU A 217 -1.38 -54.49 40.42
N ALA A 218 -1.81 -53.53 41.27
CA ALA A 218 -2.34 -52.24 40.80
C ALA A 218 -1.40 -51.52 39.84
N PHE A 219 -0.08 -51.68 40.03
CA PHE A 219 0.92 -51.03 39.15
C PHE A 219 0.99 -51.61 37.75
N VAL A 220 0.45 -52.79 37.49
CA VAL A 220 0.37 -53.36 36.14
C VAL A 220 -0.55 -52.58 35.23
N ALA A 221 -1.43 -51.75 35.76
CA ALA A 221 -2.27 -50.85 34.99
C ALA A 221 -1.52 -49.61 34.46
N ILE A 222 -0.28 -49.34 34.95
CA ILE A 222 0.51 -48.14 34.54
C ILE A 222 0.93 -48.21 33.04
N PRO A 223 1.57 -49.27 32.52
CA PRO A 223 2.06 -49.32 31.16
C PRO A 223 0.98 -49.08 30.09
N PRO A 224 -0.23 -49.67 30.17
CA PRO A 224 -1.28 -49.41 29.19
C PRO A 224 -1.75 -47.94 29.21
N LEU A 225 -1.82 -47.31 30.38
CA LEU A 225 -2.20 -45.87 30.47
C LEU A 225 -1.10 -44.96 29.94
N LEU A 226 0.18 -45.28 30.20
CA LEU A 226 1.30 -44.54 29.64
C LEU A 226 1.35 -44.70 28.12
N TRP A 227 1.08 -45.91 27.61
CA TRP A 227 0.95 -46.12 26.17
C TRP A 227 -0.19 -45.27 25.58
N ALA A 228 -1.36 -45.26 26.24
CA ALA A 228 -2.48 -44.39 25.87
C ALA A 228 -2.07 -42.94 25.81
N ALA A 229 -1.40 -42.44 26.84
CA ALA A 229 -0.94 -41.08 26.97
C ALA A 229 0.05 -40.64 25.88
N TYR A 230 0.97 -41.53 25.52
CA TYR A 230 1.97 -41.31 24.52
C TYR A 230 1.43 -41.43 23.08
N ARG A 231 0.61 -42.46 22.80
CA ARG A 231 0.19 -42.87 21.45
C ARG A 231 -1.07 -42.15 20.96
N PHE A 232 -2.05 -41.92 21.84
CA PHE A 232 -3.38 -41.44 21.44
C PHE A 232 -3.66 -39.99 21.84
N GLY A 233 -3.00 -39.50 22.87
CA GLY A 233 -3.15 -38.13 23.33
C GLY A 233 -3.95 -37.96 24.60
N ARG A 234 -4.22 -36.72 24.99
CA ARG A 234 -4.77 -36.33 26.29
C ARG A 234 -6.20 -36.79 26.50
N ARG A 235 -7.05 -36.71 25.46
CA ARG A 235 -8.49 -37.05 25.53
C ARG A 235 -8.72 -38.52 25.80
N GLU A 236 -8.10 -39.34 24.99
CA GLU A 236 -8.23 -40.80 25.06
C GLU A 236 -7.61 -41.35 26.35
N ALA A 237 -6.44 -40.86 26.74
CA ALA A 237 -5.79 -41.24 27.99
C ALA A 237 -6.62 -40.90 29.23
N ALA A 238 -7.19 -39.68 29.28
CA ALA A 238 -8.07 -39.27 30.35
C ALA A 238 -9.35 -40.10 30.40
N SER A 239 -9.90 -40.47 29.24
CA SER A 239 -11.11 -41.31 29.18
C SER A 239 -10.83 -42.75 29.65
N LEU A 240 -9.71 -43.35 29.24
CA LEU A 240 -9.30 -44.66 29.71
C LEU A 240 -9.02 -44.73 31.22
N LEU A 241 -8.46 -43.65 31.77
CA LEU A 241 -8.23 -43.47 33.18
C LEU A 241 -9.55 -43.52 33.99
N VAL A 242 -10.61 -42.85 33.51
CA VAL A 242 -11.94 -42.90 34.13
C VAL A 242 -12.50 -44.31 34.15
N VAL A 243 -12.36 -45.05 33.03
CA VAL A 243 -12.81 -46.46 32.96
C VAL A 243 -12.07 -47.33 33.99
N LEU A 244 -10.73 -47.20 34.02
CA LEU A 244 -9.92 -47.93 35.01
C LEU A 244 -10.35 -47.59 36.44
N ALA A 245 -10.51 -46.30 36.77
CA ALA A 245 -10.90 -45.83 38.09
C ALA A 245 -12.27 -46.38 38.51
N ALA A 246 -13.26 -46.38 37.61
CA ALA A 246 -14.57 -46.95 37.87
C ALA A 246 -14.52 -48.42 38.25
N ILE A 247 -13.73 -49.25 37.50
CA ILE A 247 -13.57 -50.68 37.79
C ILE A 247 -12.80 -50.88 39.10
N ALA A 248 -11.76 -50.06 39.37
CA ALA A 248 -10.96 -50.16 40.58
C ALA A 248 -11.76 -49.82 41.84
N VAL A 249 -12.58 -48.77 41.81
CA VAL A 249 -13.49 -48.41 42.89
C VAL A 249 -14.52 -49.50 43.14
N HIS A 250 -15.20 -49.96 42.08
CA HIS A 250 -16.23 -50.98 42.17
C HIS A 250 -15.67 -52.32 42.75
N GLY A 251 -14.53 -52.75 42.29
CA GLY A 251 -13.91 -53.99 42.77
C GLY A 251 -13.42 -53.91 44.20
N THR A 252 -12.77 -52.77 44.60
CA THR A 252 -12.28 -52.58 45.96
C THR A 252 -13.43 -52.54 46.98
N LEU A 253 -14.55 -51.91 46.64
CA LEU A 253 -15.75 -51.88 47.51
C LEU A 253 -16.43 -53.21 47.64
N ARG A 254 -16.29 -54.09 46.66
CA ARG A 254 -16.75 -55.51 46.75
C ARG A 254 -15.77 -56.46 47.43
N GLY A 255 -14.67 -55.93 47.98
CA GLY A 255 -13.66 -56.71 48.66
C GLY A 255 -12.66 -57.42 47.72
N PHE A 256 -12.54 -56.95 46.48
CA PHE A 256 -11.59 -57.45 45.50
C PHE A 256 -10.46 -56.48 45.26
N GLY A 257 -9.33 -56.98 44.81
CA GLY A 257 -8.16 -56.21 44.38
C GLY A 257 -7.12 -56.04 45.50
N PRO A 258 -6.01 -55.34 45.16
CA PRO A 258 -4.81 -55.27 45.99
C PRO A 258 -4.99 -54.51 47.31
N PHE A 259 -6.05 -53.69 47.42
CA PHE A 259 -6.34 -52.88 48.63
C PHE A 259 -7.38 -53.55 49.53
N ALA A 260 -8.07 -54.58 49.08
CA ALA A 260 -9.11 -55.30 49.83
C ALA A 260 -8.65 -55.92 51.17
N PRO A 261 -7.40 -56.36 51.39
CA PRO A 261 -6.93 -56.89 52.65
C PRO A 261 -6.81 -55.81 53.72
N LEU A 262 -6.85 -54.54 53.40
CA LEU A 262 -6.80 -53.46 54.37
C LEU A 262 -8.18 -53.24 55.02
N PRO A 263 -8.23 -52.70 56.28
CA PRO A 263 -9.49 -52.22 56.85
C PRO A 263 -10.17 -51.25 55.84
N PRO A 264 -11.52 -51.31 55.71
CA PRO A 264 -12.26 -50.56 54.69
C PRO A 264 -11.89 -49.09 54.57
N ARG A 265 -11.62 -48.39 55.66
CA ARG A 265 -11.20 -46.99 55.69
C ARG A 265 -9.81 -46.79 55.03
N HIS A 266 -8.83 -47.65 55.35
CA HIS A 266 -7.49 -47.61 54.83
C HIS A 266 -7.45 -48.02 53.34
N ALA A 267 -8.24 -49.06 52.99
CA ALA A 267 -8.39 -49.49 51.62
C ALA A 267 -8.83 -48.35 50.69
N LEU A 268 -9.81 -47.56 51.17
CA LEU A 268 -10.33 -46.42 50.41
C LEU A 268 -9.32 -45.30 50.28
N LEU A 269 -8.62 -44.93 51.36
CA LEU A 269 -7.59 -43.87 51.31
C LEU A 269 -6.44 -44.22 50.39
N VAL A 270 -5.96 -45.50 50.40
CA VAL A 270 -4.89 -45.96 49.52
C VAL A 270 -5.37 -46.00 48.07
N LEU A 271 -6.61 -46.41 47.79
CA LEU A 271 -7.22 -46.38 46.48
C LEU A 271 -7.29 -44.95 45.91
N GLN A 272 -7.75 -43.96 46.73
CA GLN A 272 -7.83 -42.55 46.36
C GLN A 272 -6.45 -41.99 46.01
N ALA A 273 -5.44 -42.26 46.88
CA ALA A 273 -4.06 -41.85 46.60
C ALA A 273 -3.49 -42.49 45.33
N PHE A 274 -3.76 -43.80 45.11
CA PHE A 274 -3.38 -44.49 43.90
C PHE A 274 -4.02 -43.84 42.64
N MET A 275 -5.33 -43.60 42.65
CA MET A 275 -6.04 -42.98 41.53
C MET A 275 -5.56 -41.55 41.23
N ALA A 276 -5.35 -40.74 42.30
CA ALA A 276 -4.82 -39.39 42.14
C ALA A 276 -3.40 -39.39 41.51
N THR A 277 -2.52 -40.31 41.95
CA THR A 277 -1.19 -40.49 41.40
C THR A 277 -1.25 -40.92 39.95
N MET A 278 -2.09 -41.89 39.62
CA MET A 278 -2.32 -42.38 38.27
C MET A 278 -2.85 -41.28 37.35
N ALA A 279 -3.80 -40.48 37.82
CA ALA A 279 -4.35 -39.37 37.07
C ALA A 279 -3.27 -38.32 36.77
N LEU A 280 -2.53 -37.93 37.80
CA LEU A 280 -1.47 -36.92 37.64
C LEU A 280 -0.39 -37.39 36.66
N MET A 281 0.10 -38.64 36.82
CA MET A 281 1.13 -39.21 35.96
C MET A 281 0.64 -39.34 34.51
N THR A 282 -0.56 -39.89 34.31
CA THR A 282 -1.13 -40.08 32.95
C THR A 282 -1.35 -38.74 32.26
N LEU A 283 -1.92 -37.74 32.98
CA LEU A 283 -2.16 -36.42 32.38
C LEU A 283 -0.86 -35.66 32.06
N ILE A 284 0.17 -35.76 32.95
CA ILE A 284 1.47 -35.12 32.71
C ILE A 284 2.12 -35.72 31.48
N VAL A 285 2.19 -37.07 31.35
CA VAL A 285 2.82 -37.75 30.20
C VAL A 285 2.05 -37.44 28.92
N ALA A 286 0.72 -37.48 28.95
CA ALA A 286 -0.11 -37.14 27.80
C ALA A 286 0.09 -35.68 27.34
N THR A 287 0.16 -34.76 28.31
CA THR A 287 0.40 -33.35 28.03
C THR A 287 1.82 -33.11 27.50
N LEU A 288 2.83 -33.78 28.03
CA LEU A 288 4.21 -33.68 27.58
C LEU A 288 4.36 -34.20 26.14
N ALA A 289 3.78 -35.38 25.84
CA ALA A 289 3.79 -35.94 24.51
C ALA A 289 3.11 -35.01 23.49
N TRP A 290 1.94 -34.50 23.83
CA TRP A 290 1.20 -33.57 22.99
C TRP A 290 1.92 -32.23 22.77
N SER A 291 2.49 -31.64 23.82
CA SER A 291 3.20 -30.37 23.70
C SER A 291 4.44 -30.51 22.81
N ARG A 292 5.17 -31.63 22.94
CA ARG A 292 6.33 -31.94 22.09
C ARG A 292 5.94 -32.13 20.61
N GLU A 293 4.86 -32.86 20.36
CA GLU A 293 4.37 -33.09 18.99
C GLU A 293 3.92 -31.77 18.34
N ARG A 294 3.22 -30.93 19.11
CA ARG A 294 2.79 -29.60 18.65
C ARG A 294 3.98 -28.67 18.34
N GLU A 295 5.02 -28.70 19.17
CA GLU A 295 6.24 -27.93 18.96
C GLU A 295 6.98 -28.37 17.69
N ILE A 296 7.12 -29.68 17.48
CA ILE A 296 7.73 -30.24 16.27
C ILE A 296 6.90 -29.86 15.04
N SER A 297 5.59 -30.02 15.09
CA SER A 297 4.68 -29.67 13.98
C SER A 297 4.72 -28.17 13.67
N LEU A 298 4.80 -27.32 14.69
CA LEU A 298 4.95 -25.88 14.51
C LEU A 298 6.27 -25.54 13.82
N LEU A 299 7.38 -26.11 14.27
CA LEU A 299 8.70 -25.90 13.66
C LEU A 299 8.74 -26.39 12.22
N GLN A 300 8.16 -27.56 11.94
CA GLN A 300 8.03 -28.06 10.57
C GLN A 300 7.21 -27.11 9.69
N THR A 301 6.07 -26.64 10.20
CA THR A 301 5.22 -25.70 9.47
C THR A 301 5.96 -24.38 9.16
N ILE A 302 6.74 -23.87 10.12
CA ILE A 302 7.55 -22.66 9.92
C ILE A 302 8.61 -22.91 8.83
N ILE A 303 9.36 -24.03 8.94
CA ILE A 303 10.40 -24.39 7.96
C ILE A 303 9.82 -24.55 6.54
N ASP A 304 8.63 -25.15 6.43
CA ASP A 304 7.99 -25.38 5.13
C ASP A 304 7.31 -24.14 4.52
N ARG A 305 6.87 -23.18 5.37
CA ARG A 305 6.17 -21.98 4.88
C ARG A 305 7.04 -20.72 4.80
N ILE A 306 8.23 -20.73 5.36
CA ILE A 306 9.16 -19.62 5.25
C ILE A 306 9.59 -19.47 3.78
N PRO A 307 9.58 -18.26 3.19
CA PRO A 307 9.98 -18.03 1.80
C PRO A 307 11.52 -18.05 1.64
N VAL A 308 12.15 -19.06 2.19
CA VAL A 308 13.59 -19.28 2.20
C VAL A 308 13.84 -20.76 1.91
N MET A 309 14.69 -21.06 0.96
CA MET A 309 15.12 -22.42 0.66
C MET A 309 15.97 -22.95 1.83
N ILE A 310 15.58 -24.08 2.40
CA ILE A 310 16.33 -24.73 3.46
C ILE A 310 16.71 -26.14 3.02
N THR A 311 18.01 -26.45 3.13
CA THR A 311 18.56 -27.78 2.93
C THR A 311 19.23 -28.22 4.20
N MET A 312 19.00 -29.46 4.64
CA MET A 312 19.68 -30.06 5.79
C MET A 312 20.36 -31.35 5.34
N TYR A 313 21.65 -31.41 5.50
CA TYR A 313 22.47 -32.56 5.16
C TYR A 313 23.21 -33.06 6.38
N GLN A 314 23.07 -34.36 6.65
CA GLN A 314 23.74 -35.08 7.73
C GLN A 314 24.84 -35.95 7.15
N PRO A 315 26.12 -35.66 7.36
CA PRO A 315 27.23 -36.39 6.72
C PRO A 315 27.26 -37.88 7.03
N ASP A 316 26.96 -38.26 8.28
CA ASP A 316 27.04 -39.63 8.77
C ASP A 316 25.96 -40.53 8.15
N THR A 317 24.75 -40.01 8.02
CA THR A 317 23.59 -40.79 7.51
C THR A 317 23.29 -40.50 6.04
N ARG A 318 23.95 -39.53 5.44
CA ARG A 318 23.68 -38.97 4.10
C ARG A 318 22.20 -38.57 3.89
N VAL A 319 21.49 -38.27 4.97
CA VAL A 319 20.09 -37.83 4.90
C VAL A 319 20.06 -36.40 4.43
N LEU A 320 19.39 -36.16 3.32
CA LEU A 320 19.08 -34.82 2.81
C LEU A 320 17.61 -34.54 3.09
N ARG A 321 17.34 -33.41 3.74
CA ARG A 321 16.00 -32.85 3.90
C ARG A 321 15.94 -31.50 3.19
N LEU A 322 14.84 -31.28 2.49
CA LEU A 322 14.53 -30.04 1.75
C LEU A 322 13.20 -29.51 2.26
N ASN A 323 13.05 -28.21 2.37
CA ASN A 323 11.75 -27.60 2.65
C ASN A 323 10.96 -27.35 1.38
N HIS A 324 9.70 -27.05 1.52
CA HIS A 324 8.78 -26.80 0.39
C HIS A 324 9.25 -25.66 -0.52
N GLU A 325 9.87 -24.62 0.03
CA GLU A 325 10.37 -23.49 -0.76
C GLU A 325 11.53 -23.91 -1.69
N PHE A 326 12.41 -24.78 -1.24
CA PHE A 326 13.44 -25.35 -2.11
C PHE A 326 12.82 -26.12 -3.27
N GLU A 327 11.82 -26.97 -3.00
CA GLU A 327 11.11 -27.73 -4.03
C GLU A 327 10.42 -26.77 -5.03
N ARG A 328 9.77 -25.72 -4.53
CA ARG A 328 9.08 -24.73 -5.35
C ARG A 328 10.02 -23.98 -6.29
N VAL A 329 11.17 -23.52 -5.80
CA VAL A 329 12.11 -22.71 -6.57
C VAL A 329 12.92 -23.54 -7.55
N THR A 330 13.34 -24.75 -7.14
CA THR A 330 14.23 -25.58 -7.97
C THR A 330 13.51 -26.63 -8.80
N GLY A 331 12.25 -26.96 -8.46
CA GLY A 331 11.47 -28.03 -9.08
C GLY A 331 11.85 -29.43 -8.64
N TRP A 332 12.87 -29.59 -7.77
CA TRP A 332 13.31 -30.88 -7.24
C TRP A 332 12.56 -31.22 -5.96
N SER A 333 11.80 -32.34 -5.95
CA SER A 333 11.18 -32.84 -4.73
C SER A 333 12.20 -33.54 -3.81
N ALA A 334 11.89 -33.58 -2.51
CA ALA A 334 12.74 -34.27 -1.53
C ALA A 334 12.92 -35.76 -1.84
N GLU A 335 11.93 -36.41 -2.47
CA GLU A 335 12.01 -37.81 -2.86
C GLU A 335 12.96 -38.01 -4.04
N GLU A 336 12.86 -37.17 -5.07
CA GLU A 336 13.77 -37.22 -6.23
C GLU A 336 15.20 -36.86 -5.83
N ALA A 337 15.39 -35.85 -4.97
CA ALA A 337 16.69 -35.44 -4.48
C ALA A 337 17.47 -36.54 -3.72
N ARG A 338 16.77 -37.51 -3.16
CA ARG A 338 17.43 -38.69 -2.52
C ARG A 338 17.93 -39.73 -3.52
N ARG A 339 17.43 -39.69 -4.77
CA ARG A 339 17.76 -40.69 -5.82
C ARG A 339 18.85 -40.17 -6.76
N VAL A 340 19.15 -38.87 -6.77
CA VAL A 340 20.12 -38.26 -7.68
C VAL A 340 21.18 -37.47 -6.88
N ASP A 341 22.34 -37.21 -7.50
CA ASP A 341 23.28 -36.21 -6.94
C ASP A 341 22.75 -34.81 -7.24
N LEU A 342 22.09 -34.22 -6.23
CA LEU A 342 21.48 -32.90 -6.35
C LEU A 342 22.52 -31.82 -6.67
N MET A 343 23.76 -31.98 -6.16
CA MET A 343 24.85 -31.04 -6.48
C MET A 343 25.23 -31.06 -7.95
N GLU A 344 25.21 -32.22 -8.58
CA GLU A 344 25.46 -32.33 -10.01
C GLU A 344 24.33 -31.75 -10.84
N ARG A 345 23.10 -31.92 -10.40
CA ARG A 345 21.91 -31.43 -11.11
C ARG A 345 21.76 -29.92 -10.97
N CYS A 346 21.95 -29.39 -9.76
CA CYS A 346 21.84 -27.94 -9.52
C CYS A 346 23.06 -27.16 -10.02
N TYR A 347 24.23 -27.81 -10.13
CA TYR A 347 25.49 -27.20 -10.60
C TYR A 347 26.14 -28.10 -11.65
N PRO A 348 25.65 -28.10 -12.91
CA PRO A 348 26.14 -29.00 -13.96
C PRO A 348 27.62 -28.81 -14.32
N ASP A 349 28.13 -27.57 -14.33
CA ASP A 349 29.52 -27.25 -14.57
C ASP A 349 30.43 -27.84 -13.45
N PRO A 350 31.33 -28.79 -13.73
CA PRO A 350 32.15 -29.42 -12.72
C PRO A 350 33.09 -28.44 -12.00
N ILE A 351 33.62 -27.43 -12.69
CA ILE A 351 34.52 -26.42 -12.10
C ILE A 351 33.75 -25.53 -11.15
N TYR A 352 32.59 -25.06 -11.59
CA TYR A 352 31.72 -24.23 -10.75
C TYR A 352 31.19 -25.02 -9.54
N ARG A 353 30.76 -26.28 -9.76
CA ARG A 353 30.33 -27.20 -8.71
C ARG A 353 31.40 -27.41 -7.64
N ALA A 354 32.67 -27.61 -8.03
CA ALA A 354 33.78 -27.72 -7.09
C ALA A 354 33.94 -26.48 -6.21
N ARG A 355 33.80 -25.28 -6.78
CA ARG A 355 33.84 -24.01 -6.02
C ARG A 355 32.67 -23.89 -5.07
N VAL A 356 31.46 -24.27 -5.50
CA VAL A 356 30.27 -24.25 -4.63
C VAL A 356 30.44 -25.23 -3.48
N ARG A 357 30.94 -26.44 -3.76
CA ARG A 357 31.21 -27.47 -2.73
C ARG A 357 32.25 -26.98 -1.72
N ALA A 358 33.35 -26.38 -2.19
CA ALA A 358 34.37 -25.81 -1.32
C ALA A 358 33.81 -24.67 -0.43
N TYR A 359 32.91 -23.85 -0.97
CA TYR A 359 32.21 -22.84 -0.18
C TYR A 359 31.30 -23.45 0.89
N MET A 360 30.50 -24.47 0.53
CA MET A 360 29.63 -25.17 1.48
C MET A 360 30.44 -25.86 2.59
N ASP A 361 31.60 -26.45 2.24
CA ASP A 361 32.49 -27.11 3.21
C ASP A 361 33.27 -26.15 4.10
N SER A 362 33.57 -24.96 3.60
CA SER A 362 34.32 -23.93 4.37
C SER A 362 33.50 -23.33 5.50
N LEU A 363 32.17 -23.45 5.46
CA LEU A 363 31.23 -22.83 6.40
C LEU A 363 31.54 -21.35 6.65
N ALA A 364 32.02 -20.65 5.60
CA ALA A 364 32.33 -19.22 5.66
C ALA A 364 31.09 -18.42 6.05
N GLU A 365 31.25 -17.52 7.01
CA GLU A 365 30.16 -16.64 7.44
C GLU A 365 29.76 -15.69 6.30
N GLY A 366 28.46 -15.41 6.22
CA GLY A 366 27.86 -14.47 5.29
C GLY A 366 27.13 -15.11 4.12
N TRP A 367 26.57 -14.25 3.27
CA TRP A 367 25.79 -14.64 2.11
C TRP A 367 26.66 -14.65 0.85
N ARG A 368 26.46 -15.65 0.00
CA ARG A 368 27.13 -15.76 -1.29
C ARG A 368 26.13 -15.98 -2.40
N ASP A 369 26.21 -15.17 -3.45
CA ASP A 369 25.40 -15.32 -4.64
C ASP A 369 25.91 -16.50 -5.48
N LEU A 370 25.00 -17.43 -5.79
CA LEU A 370 25.23 -18.61 -6.59
C LEU A 370 24.18 -18.70 -7.68
N VAL A 371 24.55 -19.28 -8.81
CA VAL A 371 23.61 -19.58 -9.90
C VAL A 371 23.31 -21.07 -9.87
N MET A 372 22.06 -21.42 -9.58
CA MET A 372 21.58 -22.81 -9.60
C MET A 372 20.85 -23.11 -10.90
N THR A 373 20.86 -24.37 -11.30
CA THR A 373 20.04 -24.88 -12.39
C THR A 373 18.84 -25.64 -11.80
N THR A 374 17.64 -25.29 -12.21
CA THR A 374 16.40 -25.97 -11.81
C THR A 374 16.27 -27.31 -12.53
N ARG A 375 15.27 -28.11 -12.12
CA ARG A 375 14.92 -29.39 -12.78
C ARG A 375 14.65 -29.22 -14.29
N ASP A 376 14.01 -28.10 -14.65
CA ASP A 376 13.62 -27.81 -16.04
C ASP A 376 14.76 -27.15 -16.85
N GLY A 377 15.96 -27.01 -16.24
CA GLY A 377 17.13 -26.43 -16.88
C GLY A 377 17.21 -24.91 -16.83
N GLU A 378 16.30 -24.23 -16.15
CA GLU A 378 16.35 -22.79 -15.93
C GLU A 378 17.48 -22.42 -14.96
N ARG A 379 18.18 -21.31 -15.24
CA ARG A 379 19.19 -20.76 -14.34
C ARG A 379 18.59 -19.78 -13.38
N VAL A 380 18.67 -20.06 -12.09
CA VAL A 380 18.14 -19.22 -11.01
C VAL A 380 19.27 -18.63 -10.19
N GLU A 381 19.30 -17.32 -10.06
CA GLU A 381 20.21 -16.63 -9.14
C GLU A 381 19.70 -16.75 -7.71
N THR A 382 20.56 -17.23 -6.84
CA THR A 382 20.25 -17.52 -5.44
C THR A 382 21.34 -16.99 -4.53
N SER A 383 21.01 -16.58 -3.33
CA SER A 383 21.98 -16.16 -2.31
C SER A 383 21.97 -17.16 -1.17
N TRP A 384 23.14 -17.73 -0.82
CA TRP A 384 23.26 -18.83 0.14
C TRP A 384 24.13 -18.48 1.34
N SER A 385 23.72 -18.97 2.51
CA SER A 385 24.51 -19.02 3.73
C SER A 385 24.48 -20.41 4.33
N ASN A 386 25.56 -20.87 4.96
CA ASN A 386 25.68 -22.21 5.53
C ASN A 386 25.93 -22.14 7.04
N VAL A 387 25.24 -23.01 7.79
CA VAL A 387 25.35 -23.15 9.22
C VAL A 387 25.61 -24.60 9.58
N ARG A 388 26.46 -24.85 10.56
CA ARG A 388 26.71 -26.18 11.13
C ARG A 388 26.06 -26.27 12.50
N LEU A 389 25.25 -27.29 12.72
CA LEU A 389 24.63 -27.58 13.99
C LEU A 389 25.58 -28.42 14.89
N PRO A 390 25.33 -28.47 16.22
CA PRO A 390 26.19 -29.21 17.15
C PRO A 390 26.31 -30.72 16.88
N ASP A 391 25.33 -31.30 16.18
CA ASP A 391 25.29 -32.71 15.76
C ASP A 391 25.94 -32.96 14.39
N ASP A 392 26.74 -32.02 13.91
CA ASP A 392 27.39 -32.00 12.59
C ASP A 392 26.43 -31.87 11.40
N THR A 393 25.13 -31.70 11.61
CA THR A 393 24.16 -31.39 10.54
C THR A 393 24.52 -30.07 9.88
N ARG A 394 24.64 -30.06 8.57
CA ARG A 394 24.86 -28.85 7.76
C ARG A 394 23.53 -28.32 7.24
N VAL A 395 23.26 -27.06 7.52
CA VAL A 395 22.06 -26.37 7.08
C VAL A 395 22.45 -25.30 6.07
N GLY A 396 21.98 -25.45 4.83
CA GLY A 396 22.06 -24.41 3.82
C GLY A 396 20.77 -23.59 3.83
N ILE A 397 20.91 -22.26 3.87
CA ILE A 397 19.82 -21.30 3.82
C ILE A 397 19.98 -20.50 2.53
N GLY A 398 18.99 -20.59 1.63
CA GLY A 398 19.04 -19.96 0.31
C GLY A 398 17.87 -19.01 0.07
N LEU A 399 18.15 -17.87 -0.54
CA LEU A 399 17.15 -16.89 -0.99
C LEU A 399 17.11 -16.87 -2.51
N ASP A 400 15.93 -16.81 -3.09
CA ASP A 400 15.75 -16.46 -4.50
C ASP A 400 16.09 -14.97 -4.69
N ALA A 401 17.16 -14.70 -5.43
CA ALA A 401 17.66 -13.34 -5.60
C ALA A 401 17.08 -12.62 -6.83
N ARG A 402 16.25 -13.28 -7.65
CA ARG A 402 15.73 -12.73 -8.92
C ARG A 402 14.96 -11.44 -8.72
N GLU A 403 14.03 -11.40 -7.78
CA GLU A 403 13.19 -10.22 -7.53
C GLU A 403 14.02 -9.06 -6.95
N ARG A 404 14.90 -9.35 -5.99
CA ARG A 404 15.81 -8.34 -5.41
C ARG A 404 16.66 -7.69 -6.50
N LYS A 405 17.30 -8.49 -7.35
CA LYS A 405 18.15 -7.98 -8.45
C LYS A 405 17.37 -7.24 -9.51
N ARG A 406 16.13 -7.65 -9.81
CA ARG A 406 15.26 -6.93 -10.73
C ARG A 406 14.93 -5.53 -10.19
N VAL A 407 14.51 -5.44 -8.92
CA VAL A 407 14.20 -4.15 -8.29
C VAL A 407 15.43 -3.25 -8.21
N GLU A 408 16.60 -3.82 -7.91
CA GLU A 408 17.87 -3.09 -7.86
C GLU A 408 18.25 -2.52 -9.24
N ALA A 409 18.13 -3.32 -10.30
CA ALA A 409 18.37 -2.89 -11.68
C ALA A 409 17.35 -1.84 -12.15
N GLU A 410 16.09 -1.95 -11.79
CA GLU A 410 15.06 -0.93 -12.08
C GLU A 410 15.35 0.39 -11.35
N ARG A 411 15.80 0.32 -10.10
CA ARG A 411 16.19 1.49 -9.31
C ARG A 411 17.42 2.19 -9.91
N GLU A 412 18.42 1.45 -10.34
CA GLU A 412 19.61 2.02 -11.00
C GLU A 412 19.25 2.73 -12.32
N ARG A 413 18.37 2.12 -13.12
CA ARG A 413 17.87 2.75 -14.36
C ARG A 413 17.10 4.04 -14.07
N ALA A 414 16.19 4.01 -13.10
CA ALA A 414 15.43 5.20 -12.69
C ALA A 414 16.35 6.31 -12.15
N HIS A 415 17.37 5.96 -11.38
CA HIS A 415 18.36 6.92 -10.88
C HIS A 415 19.16 7.56 -12.02
N ALA A 416 19.65 6.77 -12.97
CA ALA A 416 20.37 7.28 -14.12
C ALA A 416 19.51 8.21 -15.01
N GLN A 417 18.23 7.90 -15.18
CA GLN A 417 17.27 8.75 -15.89
C GLN A 417 17.03 10.08 -15.17
N ALA A 418 16.85 10.03 -13.84
CA ALA A 418 16.66 11.23 -13.03
C ALA A 418 17.88 12.16 -13.07
N GLU A 419 19.09 11.60 -12.99
CA GLU A 419 20.34 12.38 -13.11
C GLU A 419 20.51 13.02 -14.50
N ALA A 420 20.17 12.31 -15.56
CA ALA A 420 20.22 12.84 -16.92
C ALA A 420 19.24 14.02 -17.11
N ALA A 421 18.01 13.88 -16.59
CA ALA A 421 17.00 14.94 -16.62
C ALA A 421 17.43 16.18 -15.79
N SER A 422 18.06 15.96 -14.63
CA SER A 422 18.59 17.05 -13.79
C SER A 422 19.69 17.83 -14.51
N ARG A 423 20.64 17.14 -15.11
CA ARG A 423 21.73 17.77 -15.89
C ARG A 423 21.21 18.60 -17.07
N ALA A 424 20.27 18.06 -17.83
CA ALA A 424 19.64 18.80 -18.92
C ALA A 424 18.92 20.07 -18.44
N LYS A 425 18.29 20.02 -17.27
CA LYS A 425 17.66 21.18 -16.64
C LYS A 425 18.67 22.24 -16.22
N ASP A 426 19.80 21.85 -15.63
CA ASP A 426 20.83 22.78 -15.18
C ASP A 426 21.53 23.47 -16.37
N GLU A 427 21.84 22.74 -17.44
CA GLU A 427 22.36 23.28 -18.70
C GLU A 427 21.39 24.29 -19.32
N PHE A 428 20.09 24.01 -19.28
CA PHE A 428 19.07 24.94 -19.74
C PHE A 428 19.07 26.24 -18.96
N PHE A 429 19.09 26.19 -17.62
CA PHE A 429 19.11 27.42 -16.81
C PHE A 429 20.39 28.25 -17.02
N ALA A 430 21.53 27.60 -17.16
CA ALA A 430 22.79 28.28 -17.46
C ALA A 430 22.73 29.04 -18.80
N MET A 431 22.25 28.38 -19.86
CA MET A 431 22.10 28.96 -21.20
C MET A 431 21.09 30.13 -21.19
N LEU A 432 19.93 29.95 -20.55
CA LEU A 432 18.92 30.98 -20.41
C LEU A 432 19.47 32.23 -19.72
N GLY A 433 20.25 32.05 -18.64
CA GLY A 433 20.89 33.13 -17.92
C GLY A 433 21.84 33.95 -18.81
N HIS A 434 22.56 33.31 -19.70
CA HIS A 434 23.42 34.00 -20.68
C HIS A 434 22.62 34.77 -21.74
N GLU A 435 21.61 34.15 -22.35
CA GLU A 435 20.78 34.73 -23.39
C GLU A 435 19.93 35.92 -22.91
N LEU A 436 19.53 35.95 -21.63
CA LEU A 436 18.85 37.10 -21.02
C LEU A 436 19.82 38.23 -20.62
N ARG A 437 21.03 37.88 -20.16
CA ARG A 437 22.03 38.90 -19.73
C ARG A 437 22.53 39.75 -20.88
N ASN A 438 22.69 39.16 -22.08
CA ASN A 438 23.22 39.86 -23.27
C ASN A 438 22.37 41.07 -23.72
N PRO A 439 21.03 40.91 -23.96
CA PRO A 439 20.19 42.04 -24.36
C PRO A 439 20.03 43.08 -23.20
N LEU A 440 19.99 42.62 -21.94
CA LEU A 440 19.96 43.52 -20.80
C LEU A 440 21.22 44.39 -20.71
N GLY A 441 22.41 43.82 -20.95
CA GLY A 441 23.66 44.51 -20.99
C GLY A 441 23.69 45.59 -22.12
N ALA A 442 23.18 45.25 -23.29
CA ALA A 442 23.10 46.18 -24.42
C ALA A 442 22.11 47.33 -24.15
N ILE A 443 20.95 47.07 -23.48
CA ILE A 443 20.00 48.08 -23.09
C ILE A 443 20.63 49.02 -22.04
N THR A 444 21.29 48.45 -21.01
CA THR A 444 21.95 49.24 -19.96
C THR A 444 23.03 50.16 -20.53
N THR A 445 23.85 49.64 -21.45
CA THR A 445 24.89 50.45 -22.13
C THR A 445 24.28 51.55 -23.00
N ALA A 446 23.18 51.25 -23.72
CA ALA A 446 22.50 52.24 -24.55
C ALA A 446 21.81 53.32 -23.76
N LEU A 447 21.21 53.00 -22.59
CA LEU A 447 20.68 53.99 -21.63
C LEU A 447 21.80 54.89 -21.13
N HIS A 448 22.95 54.36 -20.74
CA HIS A 448 24.10 55.12 -20.31
C HIS A 448 24.62 56.10 -21.39
N VAL A 449 24.59 55.70 -22.67
CA VAL A 449 24.91 56.61 -23.79
C VAL A 449 23.92 57.75 -23.90
N ILE A 450 22.62 57.51 -23.71
CA ILE A 450 21.59 58.55 -23.72
C ILE A 450 21.81 59.53 -22.57
N ASP A 451 22.14 59.03 -21.37
CA ASP A 451 22.42 59.85 -20.19
C ASP A 451 23.65 60.76 -20.38
N LEU A 452 24.69 60.27 -21.06
CA LEU A 452 25.94 61.02 -21.33
C LEU A 452 25.80 62.07 -22.46
N CYS A 453 25.05 61.75 -23.54
CA CYS A 453 24.99 62.58 -24.73
C CYS A 453 23.79 63.57 -24.76
N GLY A 454 22.80 63.32 -23.89
CA GLY A 454 21.55 64.08 -23.86
C GLY A 454 20.51 63.70 -24.94
N PRO A 455 19.24 64.11 -24.81
CA PRO A 455 18.12 63.56 -25.58
C PRO A 455 18.07 64.00 -27.07
N LEU A 456 18.80 64.99 -27.50
CA LEU A 456 18.76 65.54 -28.85
C LEU A 456 19.97 65.19 -29.70
N ASP A 457 20.96 64.44 -29.21
CA ASP A 457 22.14 63.99 -29.97
C ASP A 457 21.76 62.79 -30.86
N GLU A 458 22.37 62.72 -32.06
CA GLU A 458 22.22 61.61 -33.02
C GLU A 458 22.57 60.26 -32.39
N ARG A 459 23.58 60.21 -31.53
CA ARG A 459 23.99 59.04 -30.76
C ARG A 459 22.88 58.55 -29.80
N SER A 460 22.11 59.44 -29.23
CA SER A 460 20.93 59.11 -28.43
C SER A 460 19.82 58.47 -29.26
N GLY A 461 19.69 58.87 -30.51
CA GLY A 461 18.79 58.25 -31.49
C GLY A 461 19.16 56.79 -31.79
N GLU A 462 20.48 56.57 -32.06
CA GLU A 462 21.00 55.22 -32.27
C GLU A 462 20.84 54.31 -31.03
N ALA A 463 21.13 54.87 -29.85
CA ALA A 463 20.98 54.17 -28.60
C ALA A 463 19.51 53.73 -28.31
N ARG A 464 18.53 54.62 -28.55
CA ARG A 464 17.09 54.30 -28.48
C ARG A 464 16.70 53.21 -29.45
N ALA A 465 17.22 53.21 -30.68
CA ALA A 465 16.97 52.19 -31.67
C ALA A 465 17.55 50.82 -31.20
N ILE A 466 18.73 50.81 -30.55
CA ILE A 466 19.30 49.60 -29.93
C ILE A 466 18.37 49.07 -28.81
N ILE A 467 17.94 49.92 -27.88
CA ILE A 467 17.02 49.56 -26.82
C ILE A 467 15.77 48.91 -27.39
N GLY A 468 15.12 49.54 -28.36
CA GLY A 468 13.91 49.00 -28.98
C GLY A 468 14.10 47.61 -29.57
N ARG A 469 15.21 47.40 -30.29
CA ARG A 469 15.52 46.08 -30.84
C ARG A 469 15.79 45.01 -29.79
N GLN A 470 16.47 45.40 -28.70
CA GLN A 470 16.80 44.43 -27.63
C GLN A 470 15.57 44.10 -26.76
N VAL A 471 14.69 45.05 -26.50
CA VAL A 471 13.42 44.79 -25.82
C VAL A 471 12.56 43.85 -26.65
N GLN A 472 12.40 44.09 -27.95
CA GLN A 472 11.68 43.15 -28.84
C GLN A 472 12.32 41.75 -28.87
N HIS A 473 13.64 41.67 -28.74
CA HIS A 473 14.34 40.39 -28.65
C HIS A 473 14.05 39.66 -27.35
N LEU A 474 14.06 40.38 -26.18
CA LEU A 474 13.70 39.83 -24.88
C LEU A 474 12.26 39.32 -24.83
N VAL A 475 11.31 40.09 -25.38
CA VAL A 475 9.91 39.65 -25.46
C VAL A 475 9.80 38.32 -26.18
N ARG A 476 10.43 38.18 -27.34
CA ARG A 476 10.43 36.90 -28.07
C ARG A 476 11.06 35.75 -27.28
N LEU A 477 12.17 35.98 -26.57
CA LEU A 477 12.80 34.96 -25.74
C LEU A 477 11.89 34.50 -24.62
N VAL A 478 11.16 35.41 -23.97
CA VAL A 478 10.21 35.10 -22.94
C VAL A 478 9.01 34.30 -23.47
N ASP A 479 8.49 34.73 -24.65
CA ASP A 479 7.37 34.03 -25.29
C ASP A 479 7.77 32.61 -25.70
N ASP A 480 8.95 32.42 -26.29
CA ASP A 480 9.50 31.10 -26.65
C ASP A 480 9.65 30.20 -25.40
N LEU A 481 10.11 30.78 -24.29
CA LEU A 481 10.23 30.06 -22.99
C LEU A 481 8.88 29.62 -22.43
N LEU A 482 7.89 30.52 -22.48
CA LEU A 482 6.52 30.20 -22.06
C LEU A 482 5.90 29.13 -22.95
N ASP A 483 6.12 29.16 -24.26
CA ASP A 483 5.65 28.13 -25.18
C ASP A 483 6.31 26.77 -24.90
N VAL A 484 7.62 26.70 -24.57
CA VAL A 484 8.31 25.46 -24.16
C VAL A 484 7.73 24.89 -22.85
N THR A 485 7.49 25.74 -21.85
CA THR A 485 6.92 25.27 -20.58
C THR A 485 5.49 24.74 -20.74
N ARG A 486 4.70 25.34 -21.65
CA ARG A 486 3.37 24.86 -22.03
C ARG A 486 3.43 23.56 -22.84
N LEU A 487 4.46 23.41 -23.69
CA LEU A 487 4.74 22.15 -24.40
C LEU A 487 5.03 21.00 -23.43
N ALA A 488 5.91 21.23 -22.47
CA ALA A 488 6.31 20.22 -21.47
C ALA A 488 5.13 19.76 -20.59
N THR A 489 4.14 20.66 -20.38
CA THR A 489 2.95 20.39 -19.56
C THR A 489 1.72 19.95 -20.38
N GLY A 490 1.83 19.84 -21.71
CA GLY A 490 0.72 19.43 -22.59
C GLY A 490 -0.44 20.44 -22.68
N LYS A 491 -0.23 21.70 -22.30
CA LYS A 491 -1.27 22.73 -22.16
C LYS A 491 -1.45 23.66 -23.37
N ILE A 492 -0.92 23.32 -24.55
CA ILE A 492 -1.18 24.08 -25.77
C ILE A 492 -2.54 23.67 -26.37
N SER A 493 -3.48 24.60 -26.45
CA SER A 493 -4.72 24.47 -27.19
C SER A 493 -4.64 25.20 -28.52
N LEU A 494 -5.18 24.60 -29.59
CA LEU A 494 -5.26 25.20 -30.92
C LEU A 494 -6.68 25.69 -31.18
N THR A 495 -6.80 26.87 -31.80
CA THR A 495 -8.05 27.37 -32.38
C THR A 495 -8.10 27.11 -33.87
N LEU A 496 -8.50 25.89 -34.22
CA LEU A 496 -8.54 25.50 -35.64
C LEU A 496 -9.66 26.26 -36.37
N ARG A 497 -9.26 26.93 -37.47
CA ARG A 497 -10.16 27.59 -38.42
C ARG A 497 -9.76 27.22 -39.83
N ARG A 498 -10.67 27.38 -40.76
CA ARG A 498 -10.35 27.18 -42.20
C ARG A 498 -9.61 28.41 -42.72
N ILE A 499 -8.34 28.26 -43.00
CA ILE A 499 -7.46 29.32 -43.45
C ILE A 499 -6.86 29.01 -44.85
N ASP A 500 -6.56 30.05 -45.64
CA ASP A 500 -5.74 29.93 -46.86
C ASP A 500 -4.26 30.00 -46.47
N LEU A 501 -3.57 28.85 -46.45
CA LEU A 501 -2.15 28.75 -46.15
C LEU A 501 -1.28 29.58 -47.12
N ALA A 502 -1.70 29.71 -48.40
CA ALA A 502 -1.03 30.54 -49.38
C ALA A 502 -1.12 32.04 -49.03
N ALA A 503 -2.24 32.50 -48.49
CA ALA A 503 -2.39 33.89 -48.06
C ALA A 503 -1.53 34.15 -46.81
N VAL A 504 -1.48 33.22 -45.86
CA VAL A 504 -0.60 33.30 -44.66
C VAL A 504 0.86 33.38 -45.08
N ALA A 505 1.29 32.52 -46.01
CA ALA A 505 2.66 32.54 -46.52
C ALA A 505 3.03 33.86 -47.27
N ARG A 506 2.11 34.42 -48.08
CA ARG A 506 2.31 35.71 -48.72
C ARG A 506 2.48 36.85 -47.72
N ARG A 507 1.64 36.88 -46.64
CA ARG A 507 1.78 37.88 -45.55
C ARG A 507 3.10 37.73 -44.81
N ALA A 508 3.50 36.51 -44.47
CA ALA A 508 4.74 36.25 -43.76
C ALA A 508 5.98 36.68 -44.61
N VAL A 509 5.98 36.39 -45.92
CA VAL A 509 7.04 36.82 -46.85
C VAL A 509 7.06 38.34 -47.00
N ALA A 510 5.91 39.01 -47.14
CA ALA A 510 5.82 40.47 -47.21
C ALA A 510 6.35 41.13 -45.90
N GLY A 511 6.00 40.60 -44.74
CA GLY A 511 6.51 41.06 -43.42
C GLY A 511 8.03 40.87 -43.28
N ALA A 512 8.60 39.82 -43.87
CA ALA A 512 10.03 39.54 -43.86
C ALA A 512 10.85 40.33 -44.87
N ALA A 513 10.22 41.02 -45.80
CA ALA A 513 10.90 41.73 -46.90
C ALA A 513 11.93 42.77 -46.43
N THR A 514 11.60 43.54 -45.38
CA THR A 514 12.52 44.52 -44.76
C THR A 514 13.75 43.85 -44.14
N ALA A 515 13.60 42.63 -43.60
CA ALA A 515 14.68 41.86 -43.00
C ALA A 515 15.55 41.15 -44.02
N ALA A 516 15.13 41.08 -45.29
CA ALA A 516 15.86 40.37 -46.37
C ALA A 516 17.22 41.01 -46.70
N ARG A 517 17.42 42.32 -46.50
CA ARG A 517 18.73 43.01 -46.62
C ARG A 517 19.56 42.58 -47.83
N GLY A 518 19.00 42.67 -49.06
CA GLY A 518 19.67 42.30 -50.31
C GLY A 518 19.51 40.85 -50.78
N ARG A 519 18.96 39.94 -49.94
CA ARG A 519 18.62 38.57 -50.31
C ARG A 519 17.40 38.56 -51.24
N THR A 520 17.35 37.63 -52.16
CA THR A 520 16.16 37.42 -53.00
C THR A 520 15.15 36.57 -52.22
N LEU A 521 14.03 37.17 -51.81
CA LEU A 521 12.94 36.50 -51.11
C LEU A 521 11.75 36.35 -52.07
N THR A 522 11.30 35.11 -52.30
CA THR A 522 10.21 34.80 -53.23
C THR A 522 9.16 33.90 -52.58
N CYS A 523 7.89 34.16 -52.96
CA CYS A 523 6.77 33.28 -52.58
C CYS A 523 6.13 32.70 -53.84
N ARG A 524 6.06 31.38 -53.95
CA ARG A 524 5.41 30.63 -55.05
C ARG A 524 4.15 29.95 -54.50
N ALA A 525 3.01 30.55 -54.72
CA ALA A 525 1.71 30.04 -54.33
C ALA A 525 0.71 30.37 -55.45
N ALA A 526 0.51 29.42 -56.37
CA ALA A 526 -0.26 29.62 -57.59
C ALA A 526 -1.79 29.66 -57.36
N ALA A 527 -2.29 29.01 -56.33
CA ALA A 527 -3.69 28.93 -55.98
C ALA A 527 -3.90 28.97 -54.44
N PRO A 528 -5.10 29.30 -53.93
CA PRO A 528 -5.42 29.16 -52.54
C PRO A 528 -5.30 27.70 -52.10
N VAL A 529 -4.64 27.47 -50.94
CA VAL A 529 -4.48 26.14 -50.35
C VAL A 529 -5.12 26.14 -48.95
N TRP A 530 -6.27 25.49 -48.83
CA TRP A 530 -7.06 25.50 -47.60
C TRP A 530 -6.64 24.42 -46.62
N VAL A 531 -6.50 24.81 -45.34
CA VAL A 531 -6.22 23.91 -44.21
C VAL A 531 -7.07 24.29 -43.03
N ASP A 532 -7.38 23.32 -42.15
CA ASP A 532 -7.98 23.58 -40.84
C ASP A 532 -6.84 23.77 -39.82
N ALA A 533 -6.46 25.04 -39.57
CA ALA A 533 -5.31 25.37 -38.75
C ALA A 533 -5.54 26.64 -37.89
N ASP A 534 -4.70 26.83 -36.89
CA ASP A 534 -4.61 28.05 -36.11
C ASP A 534 -3.71 29.03 -36.85
N GLU A 535 -4.29 30.14 -37.36
CA GLU A 535 -3.61 31.11 -38.20
C GLU A 535 -2.40 31.73 -37.48
N THR A 536 -2.53 32.12 -36.22
CA THR A 536 -1.45 32.69 -35.43
C THR A 536 -0.29 31.72 -35.24
N ARG A 537 -0.59 30.45 -35.01
CA ARG A 537 0.43 29.42 -34.86
C ARG A 537 1.08 29.06 -36.18
N MET A 538 0.37 29.13 -37.30
CA MET A 538 0.97 28.98 -38.64
C MET A 538 1.86 30.16 -39.02
N GLU A 539 1.51 31.40 -38.65
CA GLU A 539 2.39 32.54 -38.76
C GLU A 539 3.64 32.40 -37.90
N GLN A 540 3.55 31.82 -36.72
CA GLN A 540 4.70 31.51 -35.85
C GLN A 540 5.61 30.43 -36.49
N VAL A 541 5.04 29.38 -37.07
CA VAL A 541 5.78 28.33 -37.79
C VAL A 541 6.56 28.96 -38.97
N LEU A 542 5.87 29.73 -39.80
CA LEU A 542 6.50 30.44 -40.95
C LEU A 542 7.54 31.45 -40.48
N GLY A 543 7.28 32.22 -39.45
CA GLY A 543 8.22 33.18 -38.90
C GLY A 543 9.52 32.53 -38.42
N ASN A 544 9.44 31.40 -37.76
CA ASN A 544 10.61 30.63 -37.33
C ASN A 544 11.41 30.04 -38.49
N LEU A 545 10.73 29.46 -39.49
CA LEU A 545 11.38 28.88 -40.66
C LEU A 545 12.02 29.96 -41.51
N LEU A 546 11.31 31.05 -41.83
CA LEU A 546 11.82 32.22 -42.57
C LEU A 546 12.97 32.93 -41.85
N GLY A 547 12.83 33.11 -40.52
CA GLY A 547 13.87 33.69 -39.70
C GLY A 547 15.16 32.90 -39.75
N ASN A 548 15.09 31.56 -39.66
CA ASN A 548 16.23 30.68 -39.81
C ASN A 548 16.81 30.77 -41.27
N ALA A 549 15.98 30.67 -42.28
CA ALA A 549 16.41 30.76 -43.65
C ALA A 549 17.16 32.10 -43.96
N LEU A 550 16.60 33.22 -43.49
CA LEU A 550 17.25 34.54 -43.67
C LEU A 550 18.53 34.67 -42.83
N LYS A 551 18.59 34.11 -41.65
CA LYS A 551 19.75 34.13 -40.75
C LYS A 551 20.95 33.39 -41.35
N PHE A 552 20.71 32.24 -41.96
CA PHE A 552 21.77 31.36 -42.45
C PHE A 552 22.10 31.54 -43.95
N THR A 553 21.36 32.38 -44.67
CA THR A 553 21.60 32.69 -46.08
C THR A 553 22.48 33.94 -46.20
N PRO A 554 23.55 33.97 -47.06
CA PRO A 554 24.35 35.15 -47.31
C PRO A 554 23.57 36.23 -48.08
N ALA A 555 24.09 37.48 -48.12
CA ALA A 555 23.35 38.63 -48.65
C ALA A 555 22.98 38.53 -50.15
N ASP A 556 23.70 37.76 -50.91
CA ASP A 556 23.47 37.44 -52.34
C ASP A 556 22.65 36.16 -52.55
N GLY A 557 22.24 35.51 -51.48
CA GLY A 557 21.50 34.25 -51.53
C GLY A 557 20.00 34.44 -51.77
N ARG A 558 19.32 33.28 -51.89
CA ARG A 558 17.89 33.23 -52.18
C ARG A 558 17.15 32.40 -51.11
N VAL A 559 15.97 32.88 -50.73
CA VAL A 559 15.00 32.16 -49.90
C VAL A 559 13.69 32.07 -50.67
N THR A 560 13.17 30.84 -50.82
CA THR A 560 11.94 30.57 -51.59
C THR A 560 10.95 29.89 -50.68
N VAL A 561 9.74 30.43 -50.60
CA VAL A 561 8.60 29.79 -49.94
C VAL A 561 7.68 29.24 -51.02
N VAL A 562 7.36 27.94 -50.95
CA VAL A 562 6.46 27.27 -51.88
C VAL A 562 5.26 26.76 -51.11
N VAL A 563 4.04 27.04 -51.59
CA VAL A 563 2.79 26.49 -51.03
C VAL A 563 2.01 25.86 -52.17
N GLU A 564 1.74 24.58 -52.04
CA GLU A 564 1.01 23.81 -53.05
C GLU A 564 0.13 22.74 -52.42
N ALA A 565 -0.92 22.30 -53.09
CA ALA A 565 -1.74 21.17 -52.71
C ALA A 565 -1.23 19.91 -53.42
N GLN A 566 -0.90 18.88 -52.66
CA GLN A 566 -0.45 17.59 -53.19
C GLN A 566 -1.43 16.50 -52.76
N GLY A 567 -2.47 16.26 -53.54
CA GLY A 567 -3.51 15.29 -53.20
C GLY A 567 -4.26 15.66 -51.90
N PRO A 568 -4.23 14.81 -50.87
CA PRO A 568 -4.90 15.10 -49.61
C PRO A 568 -4.11 16.01 -48.64
N GLU A 569 -2.90 16.45 -49.06
CA GLU A 569 -2.02 17.25 -48.23
C GLU A 569 -1.80 18.65 -48.81
N ALA A 570 -1.70 19.63 -47.91
CA ALA A 570 -1.18 20.95 -48.18
C ALA A 570 0.32 20.96 -47.81
N VAL A 571 1.17 21.32 -48.73
CA VAL A 571 2.63 21.32 -48.55
C VAL A 571 3.12 22.76 -48.51
N LEU A 572 3.78 23.12 -47.42
CA LEU A 572 4.51 24.38 -47.24
C LEU A 572 6.00 24.06 -47.19
N ARG A 573 6.79 24.61 -48.11
CA ARG A 573 8.23 24.40 -48.18
C ARG A 573 8.97 25.73 -48.11
N VAL A 574 9.97 25.81 -47.25
CA VAL A 574 10.89 26.93 -47.14
C VAL A 574 12.28 26.44 -47.53
N GLU A 575 12.82 26.97 -48.66
CA GLU A 575 14.12 26.60 -49.21
C GLU A 575 15.07 27.79 -49.13
N ASP A 576 16.31 27.53 -48.74
CA ASP A 576 17.38 28.53 -48.72
C ASP A 576 18.64 28.04 -49.47
N THR A 577 19.46 28.98 -49.95
CA THR A 577 20.77 28.71 -50.53
C THR A 577 21.92 29.04 -49.57
N GLY A 578 21.69 28.85 -48.29
CA GLY A 578 22.59 29.25 -47.23
C GLY A 578 23.64 28.22 -46.82
N ALA A 579 24.04 28.29 -45.57
CA ALA A 579 25.16 27.50 -45.03
C ALA A 579 24.94 25.98 -45.02
N GLY A 580 23.68 25.51 -45.20
CA GLY A 580 23.34 24.08 -45.13
C GLY A 580 23.48 23.49 -43.73
N ILE A 581 23.15 22.19 -43.63
CA ILE A 581 23.13 21.48 -42.35
C ILE A 581 24.08 20.29 -42.41
N PRO A 582 25.01 20.12 -41.45
CA PRO A 582 25.88 18.96 -41.37
C PRO A 582 25.08 17.65 -41.20
N PRO A 583 25.52 16.53 -41.82
CA PRO A 583 24.79 15.25 -41.77
C PRO A 583 24.57 14.68 -40.38
N ASP A 584 25.52 14.91 -39.46
CA ASP A 584 25.44 14.49 -38.05
C ASP A 584 24.43 15.30 -37.22
N LEU A 585 24.17 16.53 -37.64
CA LEU A 585 23.21 17.41 -36.98
C LEU A 585 21.78 17.23 -37.51
N LEU A 586 21.60 16.89 -38.76
CA LEU A 586 20.32 16.82 -39.45
C LEU A 586 19.27 15.94 -38.70
N PRO A 587 19.60 14.77 -38.16
CA PRO A 587 18.62 13.96 -37.39
C PRO A 587 18.16 14.61 -36.08
N ARG A 588 18.93 15.53 -35.50
CA ARG A 588 18.76 16.12 -34.21
C ARG A 588 18.32 17.57 -34.18
N ILE A 589 18.17 18.23 -35.37
CA ILE A 589 17.86 19.66 -35.43
C ILE A 589 16.52 20.07 -34.81
N PHE A 590 15.62 19.12 -34.62
CA PHE A 590 14.34 19.31 -33.97
C PHE A 590 14.35 18.98 -32.46
N ASP A 591 15.48 18.50 -31.93
CA ASP A 591 15.62 18.24 -30.50
C ASP A 591 15.81 19.58 -29.77
N LEU A 592 15.33 19.61 -28.52
CA LEU A 592 15.45 20.80 -27.66
C LEU A 592 16.93 21.19 -27.46
N PHE A 593 17.23 22.49 -27.61
CA PHE A 593 18.55 23.09 -27.34
C PHE A 593 19.67 22.67 -28.28
N VAL A 594 19.36 21.98 -29.35
CA VAL A 594 20.35 21.62 -30.37
C VAL A 594 20.68 22.83 -31.22
N GLN A 595 21.98 23.13 -31.33
CA GLN A 595 22.54 24.21 -32.15
C GLN A 595 23.71 23.68 -33.00
N GLY A 596 23.83 24.18 -34.23
CA GLY A 596 25.00 23.92 -35.04
C GLY A 596 26.23 24.66 -34.49
N GLN A 597 27.42 24.02 -34.47
CA GLN A 597 28.66 24.69 -34.13
C GLN A 597 28.92 25.84 -35.14
N THR A 598 28.75 27.07 -34.70
CA THR A 598 29.01 28.26 -35.49
C THR A 598 30.41 28.75 -35.15
N THR A 599 31.28 28.91 -36.15
CA THR A 599 32.59 29.54 -36.06
C THR A 599 32.49 30.89 -35.33
N LEU A 600 33.51 31.21 -34.53
CA LEU A 600 33.68 32.31 -33.54
C LEU A 600 33.31 33.74 -33.99
N HIS A 601 32.75 33.95 -35.17
CA HIS A 601 32.53 35.31 -35.76
C HIS A 601 31.09 35.71 -36.05
N ARG A 602 30.04 34.91 -35.72
CA ARG A 602 28.63 35.36 -35.85
C ARG A 602 27.89 35.25 -34.53
N ARG A 603 27.71 36.41 -33.89
CA ARG A 603 27.10 36.67 -32.55
C ARG A 603 25.56 36.54 -32.50
N GLU A 604 24.91 35.71 -33.31
CA GLU A 604 23.45 35.55 -33.22
C GLU A 604 23.10 34.07 -33.00
N ALA A 605 23.49 33.54 -31.83
CA ALA A 605 22.98 32.28 -31.37
C ALA A 605 21.55 32.51 -30.81
N GLY A 606 20.60 31.64 -31.13
CA GLY A 606 19.27 31.63 -30.45
C GLY A 606 19.20 30.45 -29.51
N LEU A 607 18.16 30.33 -28.70
CA LEU A 607 17.99 29.27 -27.66
C LEU A 607 17.91 27.82 -28.20
N GLY A 608 17.89 27.58 -29.54
CA GLY A 608 17.70 26.25 -30.08
C GLY A 608 16.30 25.68 -29.89
N ILE A 609 15.32 26.54 -29.62
CA ILE A 609 13.93 26.21 -29.32
C ILE A 609 13.04 26.26 -30.58
N GLY A 610 13.32 27.15 -31.49
CA GLY A 610 12.43 27.49 -32.60
C GLY A 610 12.02 26.32 -33.49
N LEU A 611 12.95 25.42 -33.87
CA LEU A 611 12.62 24.24 -34.69
C LEU A 611 11.87 23.17 -33.92
N THR A 612 12.15 22.98 -32.62
CA THR A 612 11.39 22.08 -31.76
C THR A 612 9.94 22.55 -31.62
N LEU A 613 9.74 23.86 -31.43
CA LEU A 613 8.43 24.47 -31.41
C LEU A 613 7.67 24.28 -32.72
N VAL A 614 8.34 24.51 -33.87
CA VAL A 614 7.76 24.27 -35.17
C VAL A 614 7.29 22.84 -35.33
N ARG A 615 8.14 21.85 -35.03
CA ARG A 615 7.77 20.41 -35.09
C ARG A 615 6.53 20.14 -34.26
N ARG A 616 6.49 20.62 -33.01
CA ARG A 616 5.38 20.37 -32.12
C ARG A 616 4.08 21.07 -32.54
N LEU A 617 4.15 22.29 -33.01
CA LEU A 617 2.99 22.98 -33.56
C LEU A 617 2.44 22.26 -34.79
N VAL A 618 3.31 21.79 -35.68
CA VAL A 618 2.91 21.00 -36.84
C VAL A 618 2.26 19.68 -36.42
N ASP A 619 2.86 18.96 -35.47
CA ASP A 619 2.27 17.71 -34.88
C ASP A 619 0.88 17.96 -34.31
N LEU A 620 0.68 19.05 -33.56
CA LEU A 620 -0.62 19.44 -33.01
C LEU A 620 -1.67 19.70 -34.09
N HIS A 621 -1.25 20.19 -35.25
CA HIS A 621 -2.09 20.34 -36.46
C HIS A 621 -2.27 19.04 -37.24
N ARG A 622 -1.85 17.89 -36.70
CA ARG A 622 -1.90 16.55 -37.33
C ARG A 622 -1.08 16.52 -38.63
N GLY A 623 -0.03 17.36 -38.74
CA GLY A 623 0.91 17.42 -39.82
C GLY A 623 2.22 16.71 -39.49
N ARG A 624 3.18 16.84 -40.41
CA ARG A 624 4.57 16.43 -40.20
C ARG A 624 5.51 17.46 -40.82
N ILE A 625 6.72 17.56 -40.25
CA ILE A 625 7.78 18.41 -40.80
C ILE A 625 9.01 17.57 -41.11
N GLU A 626 9.62 17.85 -42.25
CA GLU A 626 10.85 17.21 -42.73
C GLU A 626 11.92 18.28 -43.05
N ALA A 627 13.16 17.94 -42.81
CA ALA A 627 14.29 18.78 -43.16
C ALA A 627 15.25 18.04 -44.10
N ALA A 628 15.73 18.70 -45.11
CA ALA A 628 16.69 18.16 -46.05
C ALA A 628 17.82 19.18 -46.27
N SER A 629 19.04 18.68 -46.34
CA SER A 629 20.22 19.44 -46.77
C SER A 629 21.25 18.52 -47.42
N ALA A 630 21.85 18.97 -48.51
CA ALA A 630 22.93 18.23 -49.19
C ALA A 630 24.30 18.41 -48.51
N GLY A 631 24.33 19.04 -47.33
CA GLY A 631 25.54 19.30 -46.54
C GLY A 631 25.94 20.75 -46.47
N PRO A 632 27.07 21.07 -45.83
CA PRO A 632 27.55 22.44 -45.65
C PRO A 632 27.73 23.19 -46.99
N GLY A 633 27.24 24.44 -47.04
CA GLY A 633 27.30 25.31 -48.21
C GLY A 633 26.30 24.96 -49.34
N ARG A 634 25.40 24.01 -49.13
CA ARG A 634 24.42 23.56 -50.13
C ARG A 634 22.98 23.98 -49.83
N GLY A 635 22.78 24.86 -48.84
CA GLY A 635 21.46 25.30 -48.41
C GLY A 635 20.66 24.23 -47.65
N SER A 636 19.44 24.58 -47.28
CA SER A 636 18.51 23.67 -46.64
C SER A 636 17.07 23.86 -47.13
N ALA A 637 16.24 22.83 -46.93
CA ALA A 637 14.82 22.85 -47.22
C ALA A 637 14.05 22.26 -46.03
N PHE A 638 13.06 22.99 -45.52
CA PHE A 638 12.13 22.56 -44.52
C PHE A 638 10.75 22.40 -45.13
N THR A 639 10.16 21.23 -45.05
CA THR A 639 8.88 20.91 -45.68
C THR A 639 7.87 20.53 -44.58
N VAL A 640 6.78 21.29 -44.52
CA VAL A 640 5.64 21.04 -43.61
C VAL A 640 4.49 20.49 -44.43
N HIS A 641 3.94 19.37 -43.97
CA HIS A 641 2.78 18.71 -44.55
C HIS A 641 1.61 18.85 -43.57
N LEU A 642 0.47 19.37 -44.06
CA LEU A 642 -0.75 19.51 -43.30
C LEU A 642 -1.91 18.84 -44.06
N PRO A 643 -2.95 18.31 -43.32
CA PRO A 643 -4.15 17.83 -44.00
C PRO A 643 -4.83 18.94 -44.80
N ALA A 644 -5.06 18.74 -46.10
CA ALA A 644 -5.75 19.71 -46.94
C ALA A 644 -7.25 19.75 -46.60
N ALA A 645 -7.83 20.93 -46.63
CA ALA A 645 -9.25 21.14 -46.42
C ALA A 645 -9.98 21.63 -47.67
N ARG A 646 -11.29 21.46 -47.77
CA ARG A 646 -12.06 21.99 -48.92
C ARG A 646 -12.23 23.51 -48.77
N PRO A 647 -12.33 24.26 -49.89
CA PRO A 647 -12.61 25.69 -49.85
C PRO A 647 -13.84 26.02 -49.00
N PRO A 648 -13.85 27.12 -48.25
CA PRO A 648 -15.05 27.56 -47.54
C PRO A 648 -16.13 28.00 -48.55
N VAL A 649 -17.37 27.68 -48.26
CA VAL A 649 -18.51 28.27 -49.00
C VAL A 649 -18.65 29.70 -48.49
N ALA A 650 -18.39 30.68 -49.34
CA ALA A 650 -18.32 32.08 -48.95
C ALA A 650 -19.72 32.63 -48.57
N PRO A 651 -19.81 33.37 -47.43
CA PRO A 651 -20.83 34.39 -47.24
C PRO A 651 -20.37 35.70 -47.89
N PRO A 652 -21.27 36.58 -48.38
CA PRO A 652 -20.93 37.81 -49.05
C PRO A 652 -20.31 38.83 -48.13
N GLY A 653 -19.18 39.36 -48.55
CA GLY A 653 -18.42 40.37 -47.80
C GLY A 653 -19.03 41.74 -47.83
N LEU A 654 -19.02 42.43 -46.70
CA LEU A 654 -19.23 43.88 -46.59
C LEU A 654 -17.86 44.58 -46.52
N PRO A 655 -17.66 45.70 -47.25
CA PRO A 655 -16.43 46.47 -47.20
C PRO A 655 -16.36 47.29 -45.92
N LEU A 656 -15.23 47.28 -45.24
CA LEU A 656 -14.90 48.20 -44.17
C LEU A 656 -14.30 49.46 -44.78
N GLU A 657 -15.10 50.54 -44.83
CA GLU A 657 -14.62 51.88 -45.07
C GLU A 657 -14.03 52.47 -43.76
N HIS A 658 -12.88 53.15 -43.92
CA HIS A 658 -12.23 53.88 -42.81
C HIS A 658 -12.65 55.33 -42.89
N PRO A 659 -13.18 55.96 -41.82
CA PRO A 659 -13.23 57.39 -41.72
C PRO A 659 -12.11 57.94 -40.81
N PRO A 660 -11.55 59.12 -41.10
CA PRO A 660 -10.65 59.83 -40.23
C PRO A 660 -11.43 60.78 -39.33
N ALA A 661 -11.19 60.75 -38.03
CA ALA A 661 -11.28 61.97 -37.14
C ALA A 661 -10.95 61.59 -35.70
N THR A 662 -9.89 62.16 -35.18
CA THR A 662 -9.48 62.20 -33.77
C THR A 662 -10.47 63.10 -32.97
N SER A 663 -11.48 62.51 -32.35
CA SER A 663 -12.27 63.17 -31.34
C SER A 663 -11.60 63.04 -29.97
N ARG A 664 -11.42 64.15 -29.26
CA ARG A 664 -10.93 64.15 -27.89
C ARG A 664 -11.90 63.38 -26.99
N ARG A 665 -11.41 62.34 -26.25
CA ARG A 665 -12.22 61.45 -25.41
C ARG A 665 -11.77 61.52 -23.96
N ARG A 666 -12.67 61.23 -23.04
CA ARG A 666 -12.35 60.96 -21.62
C ARG A 666 -12.05 59.49 -21.48
N VAL A 667 -10.83 59.16 -21.08
CA VAL A 667 -10.34 57.77 -20.91
C VAL A 667 -9.97 57.58 -19.46
N LEU A 668 -10.45 56.49 -18.86
CA LEU A 668 -10.04 56.07 -17.51
C LEU A 668 -9.12 54.83 -17.65
N ILE A 669 -7.95 54.90 -17.02
CA ILE A 669 -7.00 53.78 -16.92
C ILE A 669 -7.11 53.18 -15.53
N ILE A 670 -7.26 51.82 -15.43
CA ILE A 670 -7.25 51.07 -14.17
C ILE A 670 -6.13 50.04 -14.28
N GLU A 671 -4.99 50.32 -13.65
CA GLU A 671 -3.75 49.57 -13.72
C GLU A 671 -3.02 49.71 -12.38
N ASP A 672 -2.62 48.60 -11.75
CA ASP A 672 -1.93 48.58 -10.46
C ASP A 672 -0.43 48.88 -10.56
N ASN A 673 0.18 48.64 -11.70
CA ASN A 673 1.57 48.96 -11.94
C ASN A 673 1.75 50.43 -12.27
N ASP A 674 2.45 51.17 -11.40
CA ASP A 674 2.66 52.61 -11.50
C ASP A 674 3.35 53.04 -12.81
N ASP A 675 4.40 52.33 -13.24
CA ASP A 675 5.15 52.66 -14.47
C ASP A 675 4.28 52.42 -15.71
N ALA A 676 3.54 51.31 -15.76
CA ALA A 676 2.64 50.99 -16.86
C ALA A 676 1.49 52.04 -16.95
N ARG A 677 0.92 52.41 -15.82
CA ARG A 677 -0.15 53.40 -15.72
C ARG A 677 0.31 54.77 -16.20
N GLN A 678 1.48 55.24 -15.73
CA GLN A 678 2.07 56.52 -16.15
C GLN A 678 2.39 56.50 -17.66
N MET A 679 2.94 55.42 -18.21
CA MET A 679 3.25 55.32 -19.61
C MET A 679 1.99 55.40 -20.49
N LEU A 680 0.93 54.65 -20.12
CA LEU A 680 -0.37 54.71 -20.81
C LEU A 680 -0.97 56.12 -20.75
N ARG A 681 -0.89 56.78 -19.61
CA ARG A 681 -1.30 58.17 -19.48
C ARG A 681 -0.57 59.09 -20.46
N HIS A 682 0.77 59.05 -20.48
CA HIS A 682 1.58 59.86 -21.38
C HIS A 682 1.25 59.63 -22.87
N LEU A 683 0.99 58.35 -23.25
CA LEU A 683 0.58 58.01 -24.62
C LEU A 683 -0.75 58.63 -24.98
N LEU A 684 -1.75 58.51 -24.12
CA LEU A 684 -3.11 59.03 -24.34
C LEU A 684 -3.24 60.55 -24.24
N ASP A 685 -2.51 61.15 -23.30
CA ASP A 685 -2.39 62.65 -23.21
C ASP A 685 -1.77 63.22 -24.47
N ARG A 686 -0.71 62.56 -25.03
CA ARG A 686 -0.08 62.98 -26.29
C ARG A 686 -1.00 62.80 -27.50
N ALA A 687 -1.88 61.81 -27.48
CA ALA A 687 -2.92 61.63 -28.49
C ALA A 687 -4.08 62.63 -28.39
N GLY A 688 -4.09 63.49 -27.33
CA GLY A 688 -5.07 64.56 -27.11
C GLY A 688 -6.30 64.16 -26.35
N HIS A 689 -6.31 62.99 -25.70
CA HIS A 689 -7.41 62.52 -24.83
C HIS A 689 -7.37 63.19 -23.44
N GLU A 690 -8.50 63.17 -22.73
CA GLU A 690 -8.58 63.55 -21.32
C GLU A 690 -8.45 62.30 -20.46
N VAL A 691 -7.33 62.16 -19.72
CA VAL A 691 -6.96 60.91 -19.08
C VAL A 691 -7.15 60.97 -17.56
N HIS A 692 -7.86 60.01 -17.02
CA HIS A 692 -8.02 59.77 -15.60
C HIS A 692 -7.39 58.43 -15.22
N GLU A 693 -6.95 58.29 -13.98
CA GLU A 693 -6.21 57.12 -13.52
C GLU A 693 -6.79 56.57 -12.21
N ALA A 694 -6.69 55.25 -12.06
CA ALA A 694 -6.94 54.56 -10.80
C ALA A 694 -5.92 53.41 -10.65
N ALA A 695 -5.38 53.26 -9.45
CA ALA A 695 -4.43 52.18 -9.13
C ALA A 695 -5.10 50.90 -8.63
N GLU A 696 -6.35 50.99 -8.17
CA GLU A 696 -7.09 49.87 -7.58
C GLU A 696 -8.43 49.68 -8.28
N GLY A 697 -8.89 48.45 -8.37
CA GLY A 697 -10.15 48.11 -9.04
C GLY A 697 -11.39 48.74 -8.38
N THR A 698 -11.40 48.88 -7.08
CA THR A 698 -12.52 49.54 -6.32
C THR A 698 -12.61 51.06 -6.57
N ASP A 699 -11.47 51.76 -6.57
CA ASP A 699 -11.38 53.18 -6.89
C ASP A 699 -11.71 53.41 -8.37
N GLY A 700 -11.16 52.53 -9.26
CA GLY A 700 -11.44 52.59 -10.69
C GLY A 700 -12.92 52.46 -11.02
N LEU A 701 -13.63 51.53 -10.42
CA LEU A 701 -15.08 51.37 -10.58
C LEU A 701 -15.84 52.62 -10.09
N ALA A 702 -15.51 53.13 -8.93
CA ALA A 702 -16.16 54.34 -8.38
C ALA A 702 -15.96 55.57 -9.29
N ARG A 703 -14.74 55.75 -9.79
CA ARG A 703 -14.42 56.85 -10.75
C ARG A 703 -15.11 56.64 -12.10
N ALA A 704 -15.17 55.42 -12.63
CA ALA A 704 -15.87 55.15 -13.87
C ALA A 704 -17.36 55.52 -13.81
N LEU A 705 -18.02 55.20 -12.70
CA LEU A 705 -19.42 55.57 -12.45
C LEU A 705 -19.64 57.08 -12.26
N ALA A 706 -18.70 57.79 -11.59
CA ALA A 706 -18.78 59.21 -11.34
C ALA A 706 -18.43 60.08 -12.56
N LEU A 707 -17.41 59.70 -13.33
CA LEU A 707 -16.87 60.48 -14.44
C LEU A 707 -17.59 60.24 -15.77
N ALA A 708 -18.30 59.09 -15.88
CA ALA A 708 -18.91 58.61 -17.14
C ALA A 708 -17.96 58.77 -18.34
N PRO A 709 -16.79 58.07 -18.35
CA PRO A 709 -15.80 58.18 -19.41
C PRO A 709 -16.30 57.54 -20.70
N ASP A 710 -15.73 57.98 -21.84
CA ASP A 710 -16.00 57.39 -23.15
C ASP A 710 -15.37 56.01 -23.33
N ALA A 711 -14.23 55.77 -22.63
CA ALA A 711 -13.51 54.49 -22.63
C ALA A 711 -12.90 54.19 -21.25
N VAL A 712 -12.88 52.91 -20.88
CA VAL A 712 -12.19 52.42 -19.68
C VAL A 712 -11.22 51.30 -20.10
N ILE A 713 -9.97 51.52 -19.78
CA ILE A 713 -8.88 50.57 -20.02
C ILE A 713 -8.58 49.90 -18.69
N VAL A 714 -8.73 48.57 -18.61
CA VAL A 714 -8.68 47.83 -17.35
C VAL A 714 -7.66 46.68 -17.46
N ASP A 715 -6.69 46.64 -16.54
CA ASP A 715 -5.94 45.43 -16.32
C ASP A 715 -6.83 44.36 -15.66
N ILE A 716 -6.79 43.16 -16.21
CA ILE A 716 -7.55 42.04 -15.62
C ILE A 716 -6.93 41.56 -14.31
N GLY A 717 -5.59 41.66 -14.16
CA GLY A 717 -4.81 41.16 -13.04
C GLY A 717 -4.84 42.03 -11.76
N LEU A 718 -5.81 42.91 -11.58
CA LEU A 718 -5.87 43.81 -10.44
C LEU A 718 -6.04 43.08 -9.10
N PRO A 719 -5.37 43.54 -8.04
CA PRO A 719 -5.56 43.00 -6.70
C PRO A 719 -6.94 43.42 -6.12
N GLY A 720 -7.56 42.52 -5.37
CA GLY A 720 -8.84 42.74 -4.71
C GLY A 720 -10.05 42.58 -5.62
N LEU A 721 -10.46 43.62 -6.38
CA LEU A 721 -11.53 43.55 -7.36
C LEU A 721 -10.94 43.33 -8.75
N ASP A 722 -11.11 42.13 -9.32
CA ASP A 722 -10.55 41.78 -10.62
C ASP A 722 -11.22 42.55 -11.77
N GLY A 723 -10.51 42.66 -12.91
CA GLY A 723 -10.99 43.36 -14.09
C GLY A 723 -12.31 42.79 -14.64
N TYR A 724 -12.56 41.47 -14.53
CA TYR A 724 -13.81 40.89 -15.00
C TYR A 724 -15.02 41.33 -14.15
N ALA A 725 -14.82 41.45 -12.84
CA ALA A 725 -15.88 41.96 -11.94
C ALA A 725 -16.16 43.42 -12.18
N ILE A 726 -15.13 44.24 -12.48
CA ILE A 726 -15.30 45.67 -12.85
C ILE A 726 -16.14 45.77 -14.12
N ALA A 727 -15.80 45.00 -15.17
CA ALA A 727 -16.54 45.07 -16.44
C ALA A 727 -18.02 44.69 -16.27
N ARG A 728 -18.35 43.61 -15.54
CA ARG A 728 -19.73 43.22 -15.25
C ARG A 728 -20.51 44.36 -14.56
N ARG A 729 -19.94 44.97 -13.51
CA ARG A 729 -20.59 46.04 -12.77
C ARG A 729 -20.77 47.31 -13.62
N LEU A 730 -19.80 47.60 -14.50
CA LEU A 730 -19.93 48.73 -15.43
C LEU A 730 -20.99 48.49 -16.50
N ARG A 731 -21.24 47.24 -16.92
CA ARG A 731 -22.35 46.93 -17.83
C ARG A 731 -23.70 46.97 -17.12
N GLU A 732 -23.75 46.66 -15.83
CA GLU A 732 -24.98 46.66 -15.03
C GLU A 732 -25.38 48.10 -14.60
N ALA A 733 -24.42 48.92 -14.19
CA ALA A 733 -24.70 50.22 -13.54
C ALA A 733 -23.96 51.41 -14.14
N GLY A 734 -23.12 51.21 -15.17
CA GLY A 734 -22.29 52.26 -15.77
C GLY A 734 -22.95 53.03 -16.92
N PRO A 735 -22.26 54.00 -17.51
CA PRO A 735 -22.77 54.82 -18.60
C PRO A 735 -23.02 53.96 -19.85
N PRO A 736 -24.16 54.17 -20.55
CA PRO A 736 -24.46 53.39 -21.76
C PRO A 736 -23.46 53.73 -22.89
N GLY A 737 -22.92 52.72 -23.55
CA GLY A 737 -22.01 52.85 -24.70
C GLY A 737 -20.54 53.07 -24.35
N VAL A 738 -20.13 52.96 -23.10
CA VAL A 738 -18.71 53.00 -22.71
C VAL A 738 -17.92 51.90 -23.35
N LEU A 739 -16.77 52.25 -23.98
CA LEU A 739 -15.82 51.28 -24.53
C LEU A 739 -15.02 50.65 -23.39
N LEU A 740 -15.17 49.33 -23.17
CA LEU A 740 -14.38 48.60 -22.19
C LEU A 740 -13.26 47.81 -22.87
N VAL A 741 -12.01 48.17 -22.55
CA VAL A 741 -10.80 47.58 -23.09
C VAL A 741 -10.12 46.79 -21.99
N ALA A 742 -10.02 45.48 -22.16
CA ALA A 742 -9.25 44.60 -21.27
C ALA A 742 -7.78 44.60 -21.66
N ILE A 743 -6.89 44.74 -20.69
CA ILE A 743 -5.45 44.52 -20.85
C ILE A 743 -5.05 43.29 -20.03
N THR A 744 -4.26 42.37 -20.62
CA THR A 744 -3.79 41.15 -19.92
C THR A 744 -2.34 40.84 -20.25
N GLY A 745 -1.64 40.20 -19.31
CA GLY A 745 -0.33 39.60 -19.57
C GLY A 745 -0.40 38.30 -20.40
N TYR A 746 -1.63 37.77 -20.60
CA TYR A 746 -1.84 36.48 -21.29
C TYR A 746 -2.92 36.61 -22.35
N GLY A 747 -2.58 36.32 -23.60
CA GLY A 747 -3.48 36.44 -24.77
C GLY A 747 -4.19 35.14 -25.16
N GLN A 748 -4.57 34.28 -24.21
CA GLN A 748 -5.21 32.99 -24.51
C GLN A 748 -6.69 33.16 -24.93
N ASP A 749 -7.18 32.26 -25.80
CA ASP A 749 -8.59 32.23 -26.23
C ASP A 749 -9.56 32.07 -25.05
N GLY A 750 -9.15 31.38 -23.99
CA GLY A 750 -9.89 31.30 -22.74
C GLY A 750 -10.06 32.65 -22.05
N ASP A 751 -9.04 33.52 -22.11
CA ASP A 751 -9.07 34.85 -21.53
C ASP A 751 -9.88 35.81 -22.39
N ARG A 752 -9.75 35.72 -23.70
CA ARG A 752 -10.58 36.48 -24.66
C ARG A 752 -12.06 36.11 -24.58
N ARG A 753 -12.40 34.85 -24.39
CA ARG A 753 -13.77 34.40 -24.16
C ARG A 753 -14.31 34.94 -22.84
N ARG A 754 -13.57 34.77 -21.75
CA ARG A 754 -13.95 35.29 -20.43
C ARG A 754 -14.09 36.83 -20.42
N SER A 755 -13.22 37.55 -21.14
CA SER A 755 -13.34 38.99 -21.30
C SER A 755 -14.66 39.40 -21.99
N ARG A 756 -15.03 38.74 -23.08
CA ARG A 756 -16.31 38.95 -23.75
C ARG A 756 -17.52 38.59 -22.88
N GLU A 757 -17.48 37.46 -22.21
CA GLU A 757 -18.53 37.05 -21.25
C GLU A 757 -18.68 38.02 -20.07
N ALA A 758 -17.58 38.67 -19.65
CA ALA A 758 -17.61 39.70 -18.63
C ALA A 758 -18.06 41.04 -19.15
N GLY A 759 -18.19 41.23 -20.47
CA GLY A 759 -18.71 42.45 -21.08
C GLY A 759 -17.66 43.40 -21.65
N PHE A 760 -16.40 42.98 -21.82
CA PHE A 760 -15.39 43.80 -22.54
C PHE A 760 -15.65 43.81 -24.04
N ASP A 761 -15.46 44.97 -24.69
CA ASP A 761 -15.57 45.12 -26.14
C ASP A 761 -14.31 44.68 -26.85
N VAL A 762 -13.14 44.97 -26.24
CA VAL A 762 -11.83 44.73 -26.80
C VAL A 762 -10.92 44.10 -25.77
N HIS A 763 -10.03 43.21 -26.24
CA HIS A 763 -9.02 42.55 -25.43
C HIS A 763 -7.62 42.78 -26.06
N LEU A 764 -6.74 43.43 -25.30
CA LEU A 764 -5.35 43.71 -25.68
C LEU A 764 -4.38 42.94 -24.81
N THR A 765 -3.26 42.49 -25.35
CA THR A 765 -2.17 41.85 -24.61
C THR A 765 -1.03 42.78 -24.33
N LYS A 766 -0.42 42.72 -23.14
CA LYS A 766 0.83 43.43 -22.83
C LYS A 766 2.00 42.75 -23.56
N PRO A 767 2.94 43.51 -24.18
CA PRO A 767 2.98 44.98 -24.25
C PRO A 767 1.99 45.53 -25.29
N ILE A 768 1.34 46.66 -24.96
CA ILE A 768 0.32 47.25 -25.79
C ILE A 768 1.00 48.01 -26.94
N ASP A 769 0.55 47.76 -28.20
CA ASP A 769 0.94 48.56 -29.34
C ASP A 769 0.22 49.92 -29.34
N PRO A 770 0.94 51.04 -29.25
CA PRO A 770 0.32 52.36 -29.22
C PRO A 770 -0.57 52.63 -30.43
N GLY A 771 -0.20 52.20 -31.63
CA GLY A 771 -0.97 52.40 -32.83
C GLY A 771 -2.31 51.67 -32.85
N VAL A 772 -2.36 50.48 -32.25
CA VAL A 772 -3.60 49.70 -32.09
C VAL A 772 -4.51 50.37 -31.09
N LEU A 773 -3.99 50.88 -29.97
CA LEU A 773 -4.78 51.58 -28.95
C LEU A 773 -5.39 52.90 -29.52
N ASP A 774 -4.59 53.68 -30.27
CA ASP A 774 -5.07 54.92 -30.91
C ASP A 774 -6.17 54.63 -31.93
N ALA A 775 -6.01 53.62 -32.78
CA ALA A 775 -7.00 53.20 -33.76
C ALA A 775 -8.32 52.74 -33.10
N LEU A 776 -8.25 52.04 -31.99
CA LEU A 776 -9.42 51.58 -31.22
C LEU A 776 -10.19 52.76 -30.64
N LEU A 777 -9.50 53.73 -30.01
CA LEU A 777 -10.11 54.92 -29.43
C LEU A 777 -10.67 55.85 -30.51
N ALA A 778 -10.10 55.87 -31.72
CA ALA A 778 -10.66 56.65 -32.85
C ALA A 778 -12.01 56.09 -33.32
N ASN A 779 -12.15 54.74 -33.38
CA ASN A 779 -13.33 54.03 -33.93
C ASN A 779 -14.45 53.78 -32.91
N ALA A 780 -14.26 54.03 -31.62
CA ALA A 780 -15.27 53.77 -30.58
C ALA A 780 -16.32 54.89 -30.61
N GLY A 781 -17.44 54.69 -31.24
CA GLY A 781 -18.57 55.64 -31.28
C GLY A 781 -19.13 55.93 -32.67
N ALA A 782 -18.76 55.12 -33.67
CA ALA A 782 -19.46 55.06 -34.93
C ALA A 782 -20.60 54.02 -34.89
#